data_ab7bc87d5933550a3e3fe9bf82bbbbe8
#
_entry.id   ab7bc87d5933550a3e3fe9bf82bbbbe8
#
_cell.length_a   1.000
_cell.length_b   1.000
_cell.length_c   1.000
_cell.angle_alpha   90.00
_cell.angle_beta   90.00
_cell.angle_gamma   90.00
#
_symmetry.space_group_name_H-M   'P 1'
#
loop_
_entity.id
_entity.type
_entity.pdbx_description
1 polymer ?
#
loop_
_entity_poly.entity_id
_entity_poly.type
_entity_poly.pdbx_seq_one_letter_code
_entity_poly.pdbx_strand_id
1 'polypeptide(L)'
;MDDACVIVGDHWRIGVLTESLIRLEWSEDGAFEDHCSQTVINRNFQSQDSVERRVYDQDGLLVIDTPYLHLSYDRRPFSKEGLQIQVKGMDGFNGTWHYGASQHANLKGTARTLDGADGAIGLGDGVISHDGWAVLDDSSSNVLVAEEDGDASASSSRPRVAPRSSGRQDLYFFGYGHRYRQAVQDFYGLTGPTPLLPRFALGNWWSRYYKYTADEYLALMDRFAAEGIPFTTAVIDMDWHITEVDASYGSGWTGYTWNEDLFPDPERFLHELHRKGLRTTLNVHPRDGVRAFEKPYARMAETMGVDPATGEAIEFDVTNPEFVDAYFDMHHDLEGEGVDFWWIDWQQGGVTKQVGLDPLWMLNHLHYLDSARDGRWPLTFSRYAGPGSHRYPIGFSGDTVVSWESLRFQPYFTATASNIGYGWWSHDIGGHMSGIRDEELEARWYQLGVFSPINRLHSSASPFNGKEPWNFHEPVKSAMVDALRLRQALMPYMYTMNWRNAVEGRELIEPMYWQYPEQGEAYGVPNEYFFGSELVAVPITEAMDKASMRAKAKVWLPQGEWFDFFSGRRYRSDVASGMNFYAWRGIGVMPVFAKAGGIVPLQSDNMTNSTENPEALEILVFPGDDGKFSLREDDGRYAPDGDIERMRVSDTVVSFDNASSTLTIAAAAGDARVTPERRTWTVTFRGVAMSEVQIDGEYSSDTSYDKESLSLTVRVGCKATDKDVTVSFPHGLELAADPVSDDVFAICNDAQIAYPLKEAANAALQEHGTRALPSLKTLFYESKDQNGGIHREELSPSVLSAVEEVLFRC
;
A
#
# COMPACT_ATOMS: atom_id res chain seq x y z
N MET A 1 30.24 -2.17 11.32
CA MET A 1 29.80 -1.16 12.33
C MET A 1 31.01 -0.35 12.70
N ASP A 2 30.89 0.99 12.82
CA ASP A 2 32.03 1.86 13.17
C ASP A 2 32.48 1.56 14.60
N ASP A 3 33.80 1.32 14.80
CA ASP A 3 34.39 1.04 16.12
C ASP A 3 34.12 2.15 17.17
N ALA A 4 33.94 3.38 16.70
CA ALA A 4 33.62 4.52 17.59
C ALA A 4 32.25 4.36 18.28
N CYS A 5 31.32 3.63 17.69
CA CYS A 5 29.97 3.41 18.20
C CYS A 5 29.80 2.13 19.02
N VAL A 6 30.88 1.37 19.20
CA VAL A 6 30.86 0.05 19.83
C VAL A 6 31.45 0.09 21.23
N ILE A 7 30.75 -0.50 22.17
CA ILE A 7 31.22 -0.78 23.51
C ILE A 7 31.29 -2.31 23.65
N VAL A 8 32.46 -2.85 23.95
CA VAL A 8 32.68 -4.30 23.92
C VAL A 8 33.26 -4.81 25.24
N GLY A 9 32.81 -5.97 25.69
CA GLY A 9 33.40 -6.80 26.75
C GLY A 9 33.68 -8.20 26.26
N ASP A 10 34.04 -9.12 27.16
CA ASP A 10 34.46 -10.47 26.78
C ASP A 10 33.35 -11.28 26.06
N HIS A 11 32.10 -11.12 26.49
CA HIS A 11 30.95 -11.91 26.01
C HIS A 11 29.78 -11.07 25.52
N TRP A 12 29.92 -9.75 25.51
CA TRP A 12 28.87 -8.84 25.10
C TRP A 12 29.41 -7.70 24.25
N ARG A 13 28.54 -7.21 23.37
CA ARG A 13 28.82 -6.04 22.53
C ARG A 13 27.54 -5.18 22.43
N ILE A 14 27.68 -3.88 22.65
CA ILE A 14 26.60 -2.92 22.51
C ILE A 14 27.00 -1.89 21.45
N GLY A 15 26.21 -1.77 20.40
CA GLY A 15 26.38 -0.78 19.34
C GLY A 15 25.32 0.31 19.43
N VAL A 16 25.75 1.56 19.59
CA VAL A 16 24.84 2.73 19.55
C VAL A 16 24.78 3.20 18.11
N LEU A 17 23.78 2.73 17.35
CA LEU A 17 23.65 2.99 15.90
C LEU A 17 23.13 4.39 15.63
N THR A 18 22.14 4.83 16.41
CA THR A 18 21.64 6.22 16.47
C THR A 18 21.35 6.58 17.93
N GLU A 19 20.93 7.80 18.20
CA GLU A 19 20.53 8.21 19.57
C GLU A 19 19.31 7.43 20.10
N SER A 20 18.61 6.66 19.25
CA SER A 20 17.39 5.93 19.57
C SER A 20 17.41 4.45 19.13
N LEU A 21 18.46 4.00 18.43
CA LEU A 21 18.61 2.62 17.94
C LEU A 21 19.88 2.00 18.52
N ILE A 22 19.72 0.95 19.32
CA ILE A 22 20.82 0.24 19.96
C ILE A 22 20.82 -1.21 19.56
N ARG A 23 21.98 -1.74 19.11
CA ARG A 23 22.24 -3.17 18.93
C ARG A 23 22.77 -3.76 20.22
N LEU A 24 22.22 -4.90 20.64
CA LEU A 24 22.58 -5.64 21.83
C LEU A 24 23.00 -7.05 21.43
N GLU A 25 24.23 -7.42 21.69
CA GLU A 25 24.74 -8.76 21.39
C GLU A 25 25.30 -9.42 22.66
N TRP A 26 25.01 -10.71 22.76
CA TRP A 26 25.63 -11.57 23.77
C TRP A 26 26.04 -12.89 23.13
N SER A 27 27.22 -13.39 23.48
CA SER A 27 27.81 -14.60 22.93
C SER A 27 28.56 -15.39 23.97
N GLU A 28 28.28 -16.69 24.05
CA GLU A 28 28.93 -17.58 25.00
C GLU A 28 30.42 -17.77 24.68
N ASP A 29 30.79 -17.77 23.41
CA ASP A 29 32.17 -17.93 22.93
C ASP A 29 32.95 -16.60 22.75
N GLY A 30 32.30 -15.45 23.00
CA GLY A 30 32.85 -14.11 22.83
C GLY A 30 33.06 -13.68 21.38
N ALA A 31 32.52 -14.44 20.43
CA ALA A 31 32.54 -14.08 19.01
C ALA A 31 31.22 -13.44 18.59
N PHE A 32 31.30 -12.38 17.80
CA PHE A 32 30.13 -11.58 17.37
C PHE A 32 29.93 -11.70 15.87
N GLU A 33 28.68 -11.46 15.40
CA GLU A 33 28.32 -11.58 14.02
C GLU A 33 28.37 -10.23 13.30
N ASP A 34 29.22 -10.11 12.29
CA ASP A 34 29.35 -8.88 11.52
C ASP A 34 28.87 -9.00 10.06
N HIS A 35 28.55 -10.21 9.59
CA HIS A 35 27.93 -10.37 8.29
C HIS A 35 26.52 -9.77 8.26
N CYS A 36 26.08 -9.38 7.08
CA CYS A 36 24.67 -9.08 6.83
C CYS A 36 23.83 -10.32 7.12
N SER A 37 22.61 -10.13 7.61
CA SER A 37 21.64 -11.20 7.82
C SER A 37 20.49 -11.12 6.82
N GLN A 38 19.57 -12.08 6.88
CA GLN A 38 18.33 -12.04 6.13
C GLN A 38 17.55 -10.76 6.39
N THR A 39 17.60 -10.22 7.62
CA THR A 39 16.91 -9.00 8.03
C THR A 39 17.80 -7.77 7.91
N VAL A 40 18.99 -7.80 8.50
CA VAL A 40 19.85 -6.63 8.68
C VAL A 40 20.99 -6.63 7.68
N ILE A 41 21.00 -5.64 6.80
CA ILE A 41 22.05 -5.52 5.75
C ILE A 41 23.02 -4.35 5.97
N ASN A 42 22.66 -3.41 6.84
CA ASN A 42 23.51 -2.25 7.12
C ASN A 42 23.52 -1.93 8.61
N ARG A 43 24.71 -1.68 9.15
CA ARG A 43 24.93 -1.25 10.55
C ARG A 43 25.79 0.01 10.62
N ASN A 44 26.02 0.67 9.47
CA ASN A 44 26.76 1.92 9.37
C ASN A 44 25.80 3.07 9.04
N PHE A 45 25.52 3.90 10.02
CA PHE A 45 24.65 5.06 9.85
C PHE A 45 25.51 6.30 9.63
N GLN A 46 25.16 7.17 8.71
CA GLN A 46 25.93 8.39 8.39
C GLN A 46 26.09 9.35 9.59
N SER A 47 25.19 9.25 10.57
CA SER A 47 25.19 10.06 11.78
C SER A 47 26.04 9.49 12.92
N GLN A 48 26.71 8.34 12.75
CA GLN A 48 27.41 7.66 13.86
C GLN A 48 28.50 8.50 14.52
N ASP A 49 29.25 9.26 13.76
CA ASP A 49 30.31 10.17 14.29
C ASP A 49 29.74 11.33 15.13
N SER A 50 28.47 11.66 14.96
CA SER A 50 27.76 12.75 15.64
C SER A 50 26.77 12.28 16.71
N VAL A 51 26.66 10.95 16.97
CA VAL A 51 25.74 10.42 17.98
C VAL A 51 26.13 10.89 19.37
N GLU A 52 25.30 11.74 19.97
CA GLU A 52 25.51 12.23 21.31
C GLU A 52 25.30 11.11 22.31
N ARG A 53 26.36 10.72 23.03
CA ARG A 53 26.30 9.69 24.06
C ARG A 53 27.32 9.91 25.17
N ARG A 54 26.97 9.43 26.35
CA ARG A 54 27.89 9.31 27.48
C ARG A 54 27.92 7.85 27.94
N VAL A 55 29.13 7.33 28.12
CA VAL A 55 29.35 5.95 28.57
C VAL A 55 30.14 6.04 29.88
N TYR A 56 29.65 5.45 30.96
CA TYR A 56 30.29 5.50 32.28
C TYR A 56 29.87 4.31 33.14
N ASP A 57 30.63 4.08 34.22
CA ASP A 57 30.30 3.13 35.26
C ASP A 57 29.55 3.80 36.40
N GLN A 58 28.45 3.21 36.83
CA GLN A 58 27.71 3.62 38.00
C GLN A 58 27.26 2.40 38.82
N ASP A 59 27.69 2.31 40.07
CA ASP A 59 27.32 1.24 41.01
C ASP A 59 27.59 -0.18 40.45
N GLY A 60 28.63 -0.34 39.63
CA GLY A 60 29.02 -1.60 39.01
C GLY A 60 28.27 -1.92 37.72
N LEU A 61 27.39 -1.05 37.28
CA LEU A 61 26.68 -1.16 36.00
C LEU A 61 27.36 -0.35 34.89
N LEU A 62 27.36 -0.85 33.70
CA LEU A 62 27.60 -0.05 32.51
C LEU A 62 26.37 0.81 32.25
N VAL A 63 26.55 2.11 32.15
CA VAL A 63 25.52 3.07 31.79
C VAL A 63 25.84 3.71 30.45
N ILE A 64 24.85 3.74 29.57
CA ILE A 64 24.91 4.44 28.28
C ILE A 64 23.73 5.42 28.23
N ASP A 65 24.05 6.70 28.18
CA ASP A 65 23.10 7.79 28.04
C ASP A 65 23.19 8.39 26.64
N THR A 66 22.04 8.47 25.95
CA THR A 66 21.84 9.29 24.76
C THR A 66 20.82 10.40 25.07
N PRO A 67 20.55 11.36 24.21
CA PRO A 67 19.44 12.29 24.37
C PRO A 67 18.09 11.63 24.64
N TYR A 68 17.86 10.44 24.06
CA TYR A 68 16.56 9.75 24.12
C TYR A 68 16.54 8.49 24.98
N LEU A 69 17.68 7.88 25.29
CA LEU A 69 17.75 6.60 25.99
C LEU A 69 18.64 6.67 27.23
N HIS A 70 18.27 5.85 28.22
CA HIS A 70 19.12 5.52 29.37
C HIS A 70 19.18 3.99 29.48
N LEU A 71 20.36 3.42 29.15
CA LEU A 71 20.63 1.99 29.26
C LEU A 71 21.45 1.71 30.49
N SER A 72 21.10 0.68 31.28
CA SER A 72 21.91 0.12 32.34
C SER A 72 22.09 -1.38 32.18
N TYR A 73 23.33 -1.88 32.35
CA TYR A 73 23.69 -3.26 32.13
C TYR A 73 24.76 -3.77 33.10
N ASP A 74 24.53 -4.99 33.66
CA ASP A 74 25.42 -5.61 34.65
C ASP A 74 26.60 -6.39 34.07
N ARG A 75 26.75 -6.42 32.74
CA ARG A 75 27.78 -7.13 31.96
C ARG A 75 27.76 -8.66 32.08
N ARG A 76 26.64 -9.24 32.52
CA ARG A 76 26.38 -10.69 32.58
C ARG A 76 25.51 -11.13 31.44
N PRO A 77 25.26 -12.48 31.29
CA PRO A 77 24.25 -12.92 30.32
C PRO A 77 22.95 -12.13 30.46
N PHE A 78 22.37 -11.71 29.33
CA PHE A 78 21.19 -10.85 29.35
C PHE A 78 20.08 -11.42 30.21
N SER A 79 19.60 -10.65 31.17
CA SER A 79 18.53 -11.01 32.07
C SER A 79 17.61 -9.82 32.35
N LYS A 80 16.43 -10.11 32.85
CA LYS A 80 15.43 -9.08 33.18
C LYS A 80 15.93 -8.06 34.21
N GLU A 81 16.74 -8.52 35.16
CA GLU A 81 17.29 -7.69 36.22
C GLU A 81 18.60 -6.99 35.79
N GLY A 82 19.33 -7.62 34.83
CA GLY A 82 20.67 -7.17 34.46
C GLY A 82 20.73 -6.19 33.30
N LEU A 83 19.70 -6.16 32.45
CA LEU A 83 19.66 -5.28 31.27
C LEU A 83 18.32 -4.58 31.15
N GLN A 84 18.35 -3.26 31.20
CA GLN A 84 17.18 -2.41 30.99
C GLN A 84 17.51 -1.16 30.17
N ILE A 85 16.50 -0.68 29.42
CA ILE A 85 16.59 0.56 28.65
C ILE A 85 15.33 1.39 28.89
N GLN A 86 15.50 2.60 29.38
CA GLN A 86 14.43 3.58 29.54
C GLN A 86 14.41 4.53 28.33
N VAL A 87 13.26 4.72 27.74
CA VAL A 87 13.01 5.76 26.74
C VAL A 87 12.66 7.06 27.46
N LYS A 88 13.53 8.08 27.32
CA LYS A 88 13.35 9.38 27.98
C LYS A 88 12.15 10.12 27.40
N GLY A 89 11.37 10.76 28.27
CA GLY A 89 10.15 11.48 27.88
C GLY A 89 8.89 10.62 27.84
N MET A 90 9.02 9.29 27.94
CA MET A 90 7.89 8.37 28.10
C MET A 90 7.58 8.12 29.57
N ASP A 91 6.40 7.53 29.85
CA ASP A 91 6.07 7.07 31.22
C ASP A 91 7.17 6.13 31.72
N GLY A 92 7.69 6.44 32.91
CA GLY A 92 8.82 5.72 33.48
C GLY A 92 8.60 4.23 33.71
N PHE A 93 7.36 3.78 33.83
CA PHE A 93 7.02 2.36 33.96
C PHE A 93 6.88 1.68 32.59
N ASN A 94 6.01 2.18 31.72
CA ASN A 94 5.74 1.59 30.41
C ASN A 94 6.89 1.85 29.42
N GLY A 95 7.52 3.04 29.49
CA GLY A 95 8.64 3.41 28.64
C GLY A 95 9.98 2.79 29.04
N THR A 96 10.02 1.86 30.03
CA THR A 96 11.22 1.12 30.40
C THR A 96 11.12 -0.34 29.97
N TRP A 97 11.98 -0.71 29.03
CA TRP A 97 12.14 -2.11 28.62
C TRP A 97 13.13 -2.83 29.54
N HIS A 98 12.77 -4.04 29.91
CA HIS A 98 13.65 -5.03 30.55
C HIS A 98 13.86 -6.19 29.59
N TYR A 99 15.06 -6.77 29.55
CA TYR A 99 15.33 -7.92 28.68
C TYR A 99 14.26 -9.02 28.85
N GLY A 100 13.73 -9.49 27.71
CA GLY A 100 12.68 -10.49 27.65
C GLY A 100 11.27 -9.98 27.96
N ALA A 101 11.06 -8.67 28.13
CA ALA A 101 9.72 -8.10 28.29
C ALA A 101 8.88 -8.25 27.03
N SER A 102 7.61 -8.58 27.21
CA SER A 102 6.64 -8.70 26.10
C SER A 102 6.24 -7.32 25.56
N GLN A 103 6.08 -7.21 24.26
CA GLN A 103 5.73 -5.98 23.54
C GLN A 103 4.21 -5.77 23.47
N HIS A 104 3.52 -5.67 24.62
CA HIS A 104 2.05 -5.63 24.67
C HIS A 104 1.44 -4.42 23.98
N ALA A 105 2.11 -3.28 24.00
CA ALA A 105 1.66 -2.03 23.38
C ALA A 105 2.20 -1.83 21.95
N ASN A 106 2.79 -2.87 21.34
CA ASN A 106 3.27 -2.82 19.96
C ASN A 106 2.10 -2.56 19.00
N LEU A 107 2.29 -1.60 18.08
CA LEU A 107 1.27 -1.17 17.12
C LEU A 107 1.09 -2.14 15.95
N LYS A 108 1.73 -3.29 16.02
CA LYS A 108 1.71 -4.39 15.07
C LYS A 108 2.34 -4.04 13.73
N GLY A 109 2.61 -5.04 12.96
CA GLY A 109 3.11 -5.00 11.60
C GLY A 109 2.15 -5.74 10.68
N THR A 110 2.58 -6.88 10.15
CA THR A 110 1.82 -7.65 9.18
C THR A 110 1.89 -9.15 9.46
N ALA A 111 1.32 -9.97 8.58
CA ALA A 111 1.33 -11.42 8.66
C ALA A 111 1.77 -12.03 7.32
N ARG A 112 2.17 -13.31 7.34
CA ARG A 112 2.61 -14.03 6.15
C ARG A 112 1.51 -14.17 5.11
N THR A 113 0.28 -14.45 5.55
CA THR A 113 -0.85 -14.76 4.68
C THR A 113 -2.19 -14.53 5.37
N LEU A 114 -3.19 -14.24 4.57
CA LEU A 114 -4.61 -14.22 4.94
C LEU A 114 -5.37 -15.41 4.35
N ASP A 115 -4.68 -16.48 3.90
CA ASP A 115 -5.33 -17.66 3.33
C ASP A 115 -6.41 -18.21 4.25
N GLY A 116 -7.62 -18.34 3.72
CA GLY A 116 -8.79 -18.84 4.45
C GLY A 116 -9.28 -17.92 5.56
N ALA A 117 -8.73 -16.71 5.71
CA ALA A 117 -9.17 -15.77 6.73
C ALA A 117 -10.57 -15.21 6.41
N ASP A 118 -11.45 -15.25 7.41
CA ASP A 118 -12.75 -14.59 7.42
C ASP A 118 -12.76 -13.53 8.53
N GLY A 119 -12.11 -12.40 8.24
CA GLY A 119 -11.92 -11.31 9.19
C GLY A 119 -10.51 -11.23 9.78
N ALA A 120 -10.40 -10.73 11.01
CA ALA A 120 -9.13 -10.40 11.64
C ALA A 120 -8.32 -11.64 12.06
N ILE A 121 -7.02 -11.58 11.84
CA ILE A 121 -6.04 -12.54 12.33
C ILE A 121 -4.98 -11.86 13.22
N GLY A 122 -4.18 -12.67 13.93
CA GLY A 122 -3.03 -12.16 14.68
C GLY A 122 -1.93 -11.64 13.75
N LEU A 123 -1.39 -10.47 14.06
CA LEU A 123 -0.29 -9.85 13.32
C LEU A 123 1.02 -9.95 14.10
N GLY A 124 2.14 -10.06 13.38
CA GLY A 124 3.46 -9.91 13.94
C GLY A 124 3.71 -8.49 14.47
N ASP A 125 4.75 -8.31 15.26
CA ASP A 125 5.11 -7.01 15.80
C ASP A 125 5.79 -6.12 14.73
N GLY A 126 5.54 -4.80 14.83
CA GLY A 126 6.25 -3.77 14.11
C GLY A 126 7.41 -3.19 14.92
N VAL A 127 8.09 -2.17 14.38
CA VAL A 127 9.21 -1.50 15.05
C VAL A 127 8.78 -0.28 15.88
N ILE A 128 7.49 -0.11 16.12
CA ILE A 128 6.91 1.00 16.87
C ILE A 128 5.86 0.52 17.89
N SER A 129 5.71 1.25 18.96
CA SER A 129 4.77 0.91 20.03
C SER A 129 4.26 2.16 20.75
N HIS A 130 3.10 2.06 21.37
CA HIS A 130 2.54 3.12 22.20
C HIS A 130 3.39 3.37 23.48
N ASP A 131 4.10 2.36 23.96
CA ASP A 131 5.06 2.49 25.08
C ASP A 131 6.39 3.15 24.67
N GLY A 132 6.57 3.44 23.37
CA GLY A 132 7.70 4.16 22.81
C GLY A 132 8.93 3.30 22.52
N TRP A 133 8.83 1.97 22.65
CA TRP A 133 9.92 1.05 22.36
C TRP A 133 9.43 -0.22 21.64
N ALA A 134 10.30 -0.76 20.81
CA ALA A 134 10.14 -2.09 20.20
C ALA A 134 11.49 -2.80 20.12
N VAL A 135 11.47 -4.12 20.00
CA VAL A 135 12.68 -4.95 19.86
C VAL A 135 12.54 -5.86 18.66
N LEU A 136 13.52 -5.79 17.78
CA LEU A 136 13.68 -6.71 16.65
C LEU A 136 14.74 -7.74 17.02
N ASP A 137 14.36 -9.02 17.04
CA ASP A 137 15.26 -10.13 17.32
C ASP A 137 15.77 -10.75 16.01
N ASP A 138 17.06 -10.56 15.73
CA ASP A 138 17.76 -11.09 14.57
C ASP A 138 18.62 -12.34 14.89
N SER A 139 18.53 -12.85 16.09
CA SER A 139 19.42 -13.93 16.61
C SER A 139 19.33 -15.22 15.79
N SER A 140 18.17 -15.51 15.20
CA SER A 140 17.92 -16.73 14.42
C SER A 140 18.07 -16.56 12.91
N SER A 141 18.26 -15.34 12.42
CA SER A 141 18.39 -15.06 10.98
C SER A 141 19.69 -15.67 10.44
N ASN A 142 19.61 -16.32 9.27
CA ASN A 142 20.81 -16.74 8.54
C ASN A 142 21.60 -15.52 8.04
N VAL A 143 22.88 -15.72 7.75
CA VAL A 143 23.80 -14.66 7.31
C VAL A 143 24.11 -14.76 5.81
N LEU A 144 24.36 -13.60 5.21
CA LEU A 144 24.79 -13.47 3.82
C LEU A 144 26.33 -13.48 3.80
N VAL A 145 26.92 -14.47 3.18
CA VAL A 145 28.38 -14.61 3.08
C VAL A 145 28.81 -14.49 1.61
N ALA A 146 29.91 -13.78 1.39
CA ALA A 146 30.55 -13.78 0.08
C ALA A 146 31.14 -15.17 -0.19
N GLU A 147 31.21 -15.58 -1.45
CA GLU A 147 31.99 -16.76 -1.80
C GLU A 147 33.46 -16.51 -1.44
N GLU A 148 34.07 -17.44 -0.69
CA GLU A 148 35.51 -17.37 -0.42
C GLU A 148 36.25 -17.45 -1.75
N ASP A 149 37.19 -16.55 -1.97
CA ASP A 149 38.12 -16.55 -3.11
C ASP A 149 38.86 -17.88 -3.21
N GLY A 150 38.35 -18.85 -3.96
CA GLY A 150 38.97 -20.15 -4.09
C GLY A 150 38.51 -21.00 -5.25
N ASP A 151 37.34 -20.82 -5.78
CA ASP A 151 36.83 -21.58 -6.91
C ASP A 151 36.34 -20.67 -8.05
N ALA A 152 37.27 -20.29 -8.92
CA ALA A 152 37.03 -19.47 -10.10
C ALA A 152 36.17 -20.17 -11.18
N SER A 153 35.53 -21.28 -10.85
CA SER A 153 34.67 -22.07 -11.75
C SER A 153 33.18 -21.91 -11.46
N ALA A 154 32.76 -21.28 -10.34
CA ALA A 154 31.36 -21.03 -10.03
C ALA A 154 30.96 -19.65 -10.56
N SER A 155 30.14 -19.61 -11.58
CA SER A 155 29.66 -18.40 -12.26
C SER A 155 28.52 -17.68 -11.53
N SER A 156 28.21 -17.97 -10.26
CA SER A 156 27.11 -17.33 -9.57
C SER A 156 27.59 -16.14 -8.74
N SER A 157 27.20 -14.92 -9.15
CA SER A 157 27.43 -13.67 -8.43
C SER A 157 26.45 -13.48 -7.23
N ARG A 158 25.77 -14.54 -6.81
CA ARG A 158 24.73 -14.48 -5.79
C ARG A 158 25.31 -14.70 -4.39
N PRO A 159 25.03 -13.85 -3.37
CA PRO A 159 25.45 -14.10 -2.00
C PRO A 159 24.91 -15.43 -1.49
N ARG A 160 25.79 -16.25 -0.90
CA ARG A 160 25.38 -17.50 -0.27
C ARG A 160 24.74 -17.20 1.09
N VAL A 161 23.64 -17.88 1.40
CA VAL A 161 23.00 -17.84 2.70
C VAL A 161 23.55 -18.97 3.56
N ALA A 162 24.13 -18.64 4.71
CA ALA A 162 24.74 -19.60 5.63
C ALA A 162 24.06 -19.56 7.01
N PRO A 163 24.00 -20.69 7.75
CA PRO A 163 23.47 -20.69 9.11
C PRO A 163 24.30 -19.78 10.02
N ARG A 164 23.62 -19.02 10.89
CA ARG A 164 24.27 -18.29 11.99
C ARG A 164 24.77 -19.28 13.05
N SER A 165 25.89 -18.97 13.69
CA SER A 165 26.39 -19.76 14.82
C SER A 165 25.40 -19.75 15.98
N SER A 166 25.14 -20.92 16.58
CA SER A 166 24.21 -21.07 17.69
C SER A 166 24.72 -20.41 18.98
N GLY A 167 23.79 -20.10 19.91
CA GLY A 167 24.13 -19.53 21.22
C GLY A 167 24.47 -18.05 21.20
N ARG A 168 24.20 -17.34 20.11
CA ARG A 168 24.40 -15.90 19.98
C ARG A 168 23.07 -15.16 20.01
N GLN A 169 23.02 -14.06 20.73
CA GLN A 169 21.88 -13.13 20.77
C GLN A 169 22.26 -11.87 19.99
N ASP A 170 21.35 -11.37 19.20
CA ASP A 170 21.51 -10.17 18.36
C ASP A 170 20.17 -9.44 18.27
N LEU A 171 19.99 -8.44 19.12
CA LEU A 171 18.75 -7.70 19.27
C LEU A 171 18.96 -6.24 18.86
N TYR A 172 17.94 -5.67 18.23
CA TYR A 172 17.90 -4.24 17.91
C TYR A 172 16.77 -3.59 18.68
N PHE A 173 17.15 -2.69 19.59
CA PHE A 173 16.22 -1.93 20.43
C PHE A 173 15.90 -0.60 19.76
N PHE A 174 14.63 -0.40 19.41
CA PHE A 174 14.06 0.82 18.84
C PHE A 174 13.41 1.64 19.95
N GLY A 175 14.05 2.69 20.44
CA GLY A 175 13.55 3.54 21.53
C GLY A 175 13.24 4.95 21.05
N TYR A 176 12.23 5.07 20.19
CA TYR A 176 11.90 6.31 19.50
C TYR A 176 10.83 7.15 20.19
N GLY A 177 10.23 6.66 21.31
CA GLY A 177 9.03 7.28 21.84
C GLY A 177 7.95 7.29 20.78
N HIS A 178 7.30 8.43 20.58
CA HIS A 178 6.27 8.60 19.56
C HIS A 178 6.80 9.19 18.22
N ARG A 179 8.11 9.11 17.96
CA ARG A 179 8.70 9.51 16.67
C ARG A 179 8.63 8.35 15.66
N TYR A 180 7.41 7.90 15.35
CA TYR A 180 7.13 6.67 14.61
C TYR A 180 7.76 6.67 13.21
N ARG A 181 7.66 7.78 12.47
CA ARG A 181 8.29 7.87 11.13
C ARG A 181 9.80 7.68 11.21
N GLN A 182 10.45 8.29 12.20
CA GLN A 182 11.91 8.16 12.38
C GLN A 182 12.29 6.71 12.68
N ALA A 183 11.49 5.99 13.48
CA ALA A 183 11.73 4.59 13.77
C ALA A 183 11.70 3.73 12.50
N VAL A 184 10.72 3.95 11.61
CA VAL A 184 10.61 3.21 10.34
C VAL A 184 11.71 3.65 9.36
N GLN A 185 12.07 4.93 9.30
CA GLN A 185 13.20 5.38 8.46
C GLN A 185 14.53 4.77 8.91
N ASP A 186 14.79 4.70 10.23
CA ASP A 186 16.00 4.04 10.75
C ASP A 186 15.91 2.50 10.59
N PHE A 187 14.71 1.92 10.60
CA PHE A 187 14.52 0.53 10.19
C PHE A 187 14.93 0.30 8.73
N TYR A 188 14.57 1.19 7.80
CA TYR A 188 15.07 1.14 6.43
C TYR A 188 16.59 1.38 6.36
N GLY A 189 17.13 2.27 7.19
CA GLY A 189 18.57 2.45 7.33
C GLY A 189 19.29 1.15 7.72
N LEU A 190 18.66 0.35 8.58
CA LEU A 190 19.17 -0.93 9.08
C LEU A 190 18.97 -2.09 8.08
N THR A 191 17.80 -2.15 7.45
CA THR A 191 17.36 -3.31 6.66
C THR A 191 17.43 -3.09 5.15
N GLY A 192 17.76 -1.89 4.70
CA GLY A 192 17.73 -1.44 3.31
C GLY A 192 16.42 -0.72 2.96
N PRO A 193 16.43 0.18 1.97
CA PRO A 193 15.26 0.91 1.52
C PRO A 193 14.26 -0.01 0.80
N THR A 194 13.01 0.44 0.73
CA THR A 194 12.03 -0.14 -0.19
C THR A 194 12.41 0.25 -1.63
N PRO A 195 12.50 -0.69 -2.57
CA PRO A 195 12.82 -0.39 -3.95
C PRO A 195 11.74 0.44 -4.64
N LEU A 196 12.15 1.24 -5.63
CA LEU A 196 11.23 1.92 -6.52
C LEU A 196 10.50 0.91 -7.42
N LEU A 197 9.15 0.93 -7.41
CA LEU A 197 8.35 0.07 -8.28
C LEU A 197 8.26 0.63 -9.71
N PRO A 198 8.17 -0.23 -10.74
CA PRO A 198 7.82 0.21 -12.07
C PRO A 198 6.40 0.76 -12.10
N ARG A 199 6.16 1.77 -12.94
CA ARG A 199 4.89 2.51 -12.97
C ARG A 199 3.68 1.62 -13.24
N PHE A 200 3.81 0.60 -14.09
CA PHE A 200 2.71 -0.31 -14.40
C PHE A 200 2.19 -1.07 -13.16
N ALA A 201 3.03 -1.28 -12.15
CA ALA A 201 2.64 -1.97 -10.92
C ALA A 201 1.56 -1.22 -10.12
N LEU A 202 1.44 0.10 -10.30
CA LEU A 202 0.51 0.95 -9.56
C LEU A 202 -0.89 1.04 -10.19
N GLY A 203 -1.07 0.59 -11.44
CA GLY A 203 -2.37 0.55 -12.12
C GLY A 203 -3.27 -0.59 -11.63
N ASN A 204 -4.28 -0.91 -12.43
CA ASN A 204 -5.16 -2.04 -12.14
C ASN A 204 -4.58 -3.34 -12.69
N TRP A 205 -4.68 -4.41 -11.92
CA TRP A 205 -4.29 -5.76 -12.32
C TRP A 205 -5.52 -6.63 -12.47
N TRP A 206 -5.62 -7.33 -13.59
CA TRP A 206 -6.58 -8.41 -13.75
C TRP A 206 -5.95 -9.74 -13.34
N SER A 207 -6.59 -10.43 -12.42
CA SER A 207 -6.17 -11.74 -11.93
C SER A 207 -7.39 -12.60 -11.61
N ARG A 208 -7.35 -13.88 -11.96
CA ARG A 208 -8.38 -14.84 -11.58
C ARG A 208 -7.83 -16.25 -11.65
N TYR A 209 -8.03 -17.04 -10.60
CA TYR A 209 -7.86 -18.48 -10.68
C TYR A 209 -9.01 -19.06 -11.51
N TYR A 210 -8.81 -19.13 -12.81
CA TYR A 210 -9.81 -19.60 -13.76
C TYR A 210 -9.13 -20.16 -15.01
N LYS A 211 -9.64 -21.29 -15.52
CA LYS A 211 -9.07 -22.01 -16.66
C LYS A 211 -9.46 -21.32 -17.97
N TYR A 212 -8.77 -20.23 -18.30
CA TYR A 212 -8.92 -19.52 -19.57
C TYR A 212 -8.19 -20.22 -20.70
N THR A 213 -8.73 -20.15 -21.91
CA THR A 213 -7.94 -20.27 -23.13
C THR A 213 -7.30 -18.92 -23.48
N ALA A 214 -6.26 -18.94 -24.30
CA ALA A 214 -5.61 -17.71 -24.80
C ALA A 214 -6.61 -16.76 -25.47
N ASP A 215 -7.50 -17.30 -26.33
CA ASP A 215 -8.49 -16.50 -27.05
C ASP A 215 -9.55 -15.90 -26.10
N GLU A 216 -10.01 -16.64 -25.09
CA GLU A 216 -10.94 -16.12 -24.06
C GLU A 216 -10.29 -15.01 -23.24
N TYR A 217 -9.02 -15.16 -22.84
CA TYR A 217 -8.32 -14.14 -22.07
C TYR A 217 -8.10 -12.85 -22.90
N LEU A 218 -7.68 -13.00 -24.17
CA LEU A 218 -7.51 -11.86 -25.07
C LEU A 218 -8.84 -11.15 -25.33
N ALA A 219 -9.94 -11.90 -25.57
CA ALA A 219 -11.27 -11.34 -25.76
C ALA A 219 -11.78 -10.61 -24.50
N LEU A 220 -11.44 -11.10 -23.29
CA LEU A 220 -11.75 -10.44 -22.04
C LEU A 220 -11.04 -9.08 -21.94
N MET A 221 -9.75 -9.03 -22.27
CA MET A 221 -8.96 -7.76 -22.27
C MET A 221 -9.51 -6.78 -23.33
N ASP A 222 -9.93 -7.28 -24.50
CA ASP A 222 -10.55 -6.44 -25.53
C ASP A 222 -11.89 -5.86 -25.05
N ARG A 223 -12.67 -6.62 -24.28
CA ARG A 223 -13.92 -6.13 -23.71
C ARG A 223 -13.68 -5.05 -22.66
N PHE A 224 -12.71 -5.23 -21.77
CA PHE A 224 -12.34 -4.18 -20.81
C PHE A 224 -11.96 -2.89 -21.55
N ALA A 225 -11.10 -2.97 -22.56
CA ALA A 225 -10.71 -1.82 -23.36
C ALA A 225 -11.90 -1.16 -24.07
N ALA A 226 -12.82 -1.94 -24.65
CA ALA A 226 -14.01 -1.43 -25.32
C ALA A 226 -14.99 -0.71 -24.37
N GLU A 227 -15.03 -1.12 -23.10
CA GLU A 227 -15.82 -0.45 -22.05
C GLU A 227 -15.04 0.70 -21.38
N GLY A 228 -13.81 1.00 -21.82
CA GLY A 228 -12.95 2.05 -21.26
C GLY A 228 -12.56 1.74 -19.81
N ILE A 229 -12.27 0.50 -19.50
CA ILE A 229 -11.81 0.03 -18.19
C ILE A 229 -10.32 -0.33 -18.28
N PRO A 230 -9.42 0.46 -17.68
CA PRO A 230 -7.98 0.29 -17.84
C PRO A 230 -7.41 -0.82 -16.95
N PHE A 231 -6.45 -1.57 -17.51
CA PHE A 231 -5.59 -2.49 -16.79
C PHE A 231 -4.14 -2.29 -17.23
N THR A 232 -3.19 -2.53 -16.34
CA THR A 232 -1.76 -2.41 -16.63
C THR A 232 -1.03 -3.75 -16.51
N THR A 233 -1.65 -4.72 -15.85
CA THR A 233 -1.06 -6.04 -15.62
C THR A 233 -2.10 -7.14 -15.85
N ALA A 234 -1.70 -8.15 -16.60
CA ALA A 234 -2.39 -9.39 -16.83
C ALA A 234 -1.73 -10.52 -16.01
N VAL A 235 -2.47 -11.04 -15.04
CA VAL A 235 -2.01 -12.15 -14.20
C VAL A 235 -2.63 -13.43 -14.72
N ILE A 236 -1.81 -14.42 -15.08
CA ILE A 236 -2.27 -15.74 -15.50
C ILE A 236 -1.96 -16.72 -14.37
N ASP A 237 -3.02 -17.26 -13.78
CA ASP A 237 -2.95 -18.19 -12.68
C ASP A 237 -2.56 -19.60 -13.14
N MET A 238 -2.40 -20.53 -12.24
CA MET A 238 -1.71 -21.80 -12.40
C MET A 238 -2.13 -22.66 -13.62
N ASP A 239 -3.31 -22.47 -14.17
CA ASP A 239 -3.75 -23.23 -15.35
C ASP A 239 -3.02 -22.84 -16.66
N TRP A 240 -2.06 -21.92 -16.62
CA TRP A 240 -1.16 -21.67 -17.75
C TRP A 240 -0.30 -22.90 -18.04
N HIS A 241 0.07 -23.68 -17.03
CA HIS A 241 0.84 -24.91 -17.15
C HIS A 241 -0.07 -26.16 -17.09
N ILE A 242 0.51 -27.33 -17.35
CA ILE A 242 -0.21 -28.61 -17.28
C ILE A 242 -0.57 -28.89 -15.81
N THR A 243 -1.85 -28.86 -15.47
CA THR A 243 -2.37 -29.12 -14.12
C THR A 243 -3.02 -30.49 -13.97
N GLU A 244 -3.46 -31.11 -15.08
CA GLU A 244 -4.01 -32.47 -15.10
C GLU A 244 -2.90 -33.47 -15.42
N VAL A 245 -2.30 -34.03 -14.37
CA VAL A 245 -1.15 -34.96 -14.48
C VAL A 245 -1.52 -36.35 -13.95
N ASP A 246 -0.79 -37.38 -14.40
CA ASP A 246 -0.88 -38.70 -13.78
C ASP A 246 -0.48 -38.61 -12.28
N ALA A 247 -1.22 -39.31 -11.41
CA ALA A 247 -0.99 -39.28 -9.98
C ALA A 247 0.43 -39.71 -9.55
N SER A 248 1.16 -40.43 -10.42
CA SER A 248 2.58 -40.79 -10.19
C SER A 248 3.51 -39.56 -10.23
N TYR A 249 3.09 -38.44 -10.84
CA TYR A 249 3.83 -37.17 -10.90
C TYR A 249 3.41 -36.17 -9.81
N GLY A 250 2.42 -36.45 -8.99
CA GLY A 250 1.96 -35.57 -7.94
C GLY A 250 0.61 -34.93 -8.20
N SER A 251 0.42 -33.70 -7.70
CA SER A 251 -0.89 -33.03 -7.67
C SER A 251 -1.19 -32.14 -8.89
N GLY A 252 -0.20 -31.84 -9.73
CA GLY A 252 -0.30 -30.83 -10.80
C GLY A 252 -0.31 -29.37 -10.32
N TRP A 253 -0.05 -29.10 -9.06
CA TRP A 253 0.11 -27.72 -8.55
C TRP A 253 1.43 -27.08 -9.01
N THR A 254 2.50 -27.83 -9.05
CA THR A 254 3.77 -27.39 -9.61
C THR A 254 3.83 -27.70 -11.09
N GLY A 255 4.21 -26.74 -11.91
CA GLY A 255 4.39 -26.93 -13.35
C GLY A 255 5.16 -25.80 -14.01
N TYR A 256 5.88 -26.14 -15.09
CA TYR A 256 6.75 -25.24 -15.86
C TYR A 256 6.60 -25.43 -17.36
N THR A 257 5.57 -26.16 -17.78
CA THR A 257 5.29 -26.45 -19.18
C THR A 257 3.92 -25.93 -19.55
N TRP A 258 3.84 -25.05 -20.54
CA TRP A 258 2.58 -24.53 -21.02
C TRP A 258 1.58 -25.62 -21.35
N ASN A 259 0.35 -25.39 -20.95
CA ASN A 259 -0.77 -26.22 -21.36
C ASN A 259 -1.18 -25.83 -22.79
N GLU A 260 -0.67 -26.57 -23.80
CA GLU A 260 -0.88 -26.26 -25.21
C GLU A 260 -2.34 -26.40 -25.64
N ASP A 261 -3.18 -27.13 -24.90
CA ASP A 261 -4.64 -27.19 -25.15
C ASP A 261 -5.31 -25.84 -24.85
N LEU A 262 -4.80 -25.07 -23.89
CA LEU A 262 -5.29 -23.75 -23.53
C LEU A 262 -4.51 -22.62 -24.22
N PHE A 263 -3.20 -22.77 -24.31
CA PHE A 263 -2.26 -21.77 -24.84
C PHE A 263 -1.38 -22.40 -25.94
N PRO A 264 -1.96 -22.64 -27.15
CA PRO A 264 -1.24 -23.34 -28.21
C PRO A 264 -0.06 -22.57 -28.81
N ASP A 265 0.00 -21.26 -28.60
CA ASP A 265 1.06 -20.36 -29.05
C ASP A 265 1.32 -19.29 -27.94
N PRO A 266 2.11 -19.64 -26.91
CA PRO A 266 2.35 -18.74 -25.77
C PRO A 266 3.04 -17.43 -26.14
N GLU A 267 4.05 -17.46 -27.02
CA GLU A 267 4.77 -16.26 -27.46
C GLU A 267 3.82 -15.26 -28.11
N ARG A 268 2.96 -15.74 -29.02
CA ARG A 268 1.94 -14.88 -29.64
C ARG A 268 0.97 -14.34 -28.61
N PHE A 269 0.49 -15.16 -27.68
CA PHE A 269 -0.43 -14.75 -26.61
C PHE A 269 0.16 -13.63 -25.76
N LEU A 270 1.38 -13.79 -25.26
CA LEU A 270 2.08 -12.80 -24.44
C LEU A 270 2.37 -11.52 -25.25
N HIS A 271 2.77 -11.65 -26.51
CA HIS A 271 3.00 -10.51 -27.40
C HIS A 271 1.70 -9.70 -27.63
N GLU A 272 0.56 -10.37 -27.80
CA GLU A 272 -0.74 -9.68 -27.94
C GLU A 272 -1.13 -8.92 -26.65
N LEU A 273 -0.84 -9.46 -25.45
CA LEU A 273 -1.03 -8.75 -24.19
C LEU A 273 -0.13 -7.51 -24.10
N HIS A 274 1.15 -7.63 -24.48
CA HIS A 274 2.07 -6.48 -24.52
C HIS A 274 1.59 -5.41 -25.51
N ARG A 275 1.08 -5.80 -26.69
CA ARG A 275 0.50 -4.84 -27.65
C ARG A 275 -0.71 -4.08 -27.09
N LYS A 276 -1.42 -4.66 -26.13
CA LYS A 276 -2.53 -4.01 -25.43
C LYS A 276 -2.05 -3.12 -24.26
N GLY A 277 -0.73 -2.98 -24.05
CA GLY A 277 -0.13 -2.20 -22.98
C GLY A 277 -0.11 -2.91 -21.62
N LEU A 278 -0.26 -4.22 -21.59
CA LEU A 278 -0.27 -5.02 -20.37
C LEU A 278 1.09 -5.63 -20.11
N ARG A 279 1.51 -5.69 -18.85
CA ARG A 279 2.61 -6.54 -18.37
C ARG A 279 2.05 -7.86 -17.88
N THR A 280 2.86 -8.91 -17.97
CA THR A 280 2.39 -10.28 -17.73
C THR A 280 3.14 -10.94 -16.59
N THR A 281 2.42 -11.68 -15.75
CA THR A 281 3.01 -12.52 -14.71
C THR A 281 2.30 -13.87 -14.68
N LEU A 282 3.09 -14.92 -14.47
CA LEU A 282 2.61 -16.28 -14.30
C LEU A 282 2.74 -16.70 -12.83
N ASN A 283 1.74 -17.44 -12.35
CA ASN A 283 1.75 -18.05 -11.02
C ASN A 283 2.64 -19.28 -11.01
N VAL A 284 3.46 -19.45 -9.98
CA VAL A 284 4.29 -20.65 -9.77
C VAL A 284 4.22 -21.17 -8.35
N HIS A 285 4.10 -22.51 -8.21
CA HIS A 285 4.16 -23.26 -6.95
C HIS A 285 5.32 -24.25 -7.00
N PRO A 286 6.57 -23.88 -6.69
CA PRO A 286 7.74 -24.65 -7.02
C PRO A 286 8.01 -25.90 -6.15
N ARG A 287 7.21 -26.14 -5.13
CA ARG A 287 7.46 -27.15 -4.09
C ARG A 287 7.77 -28.55 -4.61
N ASP A 288 7.05 -29.04 -5.61
CA ASP A 288 7.17 -30.42 -6.06
C ASP A 288 8.38 -30.64 -6.99
N GLY A 289 9.18 -29.60 -7.22
CA GLY A 289 10.36 -29.65 -8.08
C GLY A 289 10.00 -29.85 -9.54
N VAL A 290 10.84 -30.55 -10.32
CA VAL A 290 10.60 -30.76 -11.76
C VAL A 290 10.38 -32.22 -12.05
N ARG A 291 9.27 -32.55 -12.73
CA ARG A 291 8.83 -33.92 -13.02
C ARG A 291 9.12 -34.30 -14.48
N ALA A 292 9.16 -35.61 -14.74
CA ALA A 292 9.59 -36.16 -16.04
C ALA A 292 8.69 -35.76 -17.23
N PHE A 293 7.46 -35.32 -17.01
CA PHE A 293 6.59 -34.84 -18.07
C PHE A 293 6.87 -33.38 -18.49
N GLU A 294 7.62 -32.65 -17.67
CA GLU A 294 7.94 -31.24 -17.93
C GLU A 294 8.91 -31.06 -19.10
N LYS A 295 8.65 -30.06 -19.93
CA LYS A 295 9.54 -29.73 -21.08
C LYS A 295 11.00 -29.49 -20.67
N PRO A 296 11.29 -28.78 -19.55
CA PRO A 296 12.68 -28.55 -19.11
C PRO A 296 13.31 -29.73 -18.37
N TYR A 297 12.58 -30.81 -18.08
CA TYR A 297 13.06 -31.90 -17.21
C TYR A 297 14.39 -32.51 -17.64
N ALA A 298 14.53 -32.87 -18.92
CA ALA A 298 15.75 -33.59 -19.38
C ALA A 298 17.00 -32.75 -19.14
N ARG A 299 16.98 -31.47 -19.48
CA ARG A 299 18.10 -30.53 -19.25
C ARG A 299 18.41 -30.38 -17.77
N MET A 300 17.40 -30.22 -16.95
CA MET A 300 17.58 -30.06 -15.51
C MET A 300 18.11 -31.35 -14.86
N ALA A 301 17.60 -32.52 -15.28
CA ALA A 301 18.06 -33.80 -14.80
C ALA A 301 19.56 -34.00 -15.10
N GLU A 302 19.99 -33.70 -16.33
CA GLU A 302 21.43 -33.74 -16.72
C GLU A 302 22.28 -32.82 -15.82
N THR A 303 21.86 -31.58 -15.58
CA THR A 303 22.55 -30.63 -14.69
C THR A 303 22.65 -31.18 -13.26
N MET A 304 21.60 -31.84 -12.76
CA MET A 304 21.55 -32.41 -11.41
C MET A 304 22.22 -33.80 -11.34
N GLY A 305 22.82 -34.29 -12.42
CA GLY A 305 23.47 -35.60 -12.47
C GLY A 305 22.51 -36.79 -12.41
N VAL A 306 21.25 -36.60 -12.75
CA VAL A 306 20.21 -37.63 -12.82
C VAL A 306 20.05 -38.07 -14.27
N ASP A 307 20.03 -39.40 -14.53
CA ASP A 307 19.77 -39.93 -15.87
C ASP A 307 18.30 -39.65 -16.26
N PRO A 308 18.03 -38.79 -17.28
CA PRO A 308 16.69 -38.46 -17.69
C PRO A 308 15.82 -39.68 -18.08
N ALA A 309 16.44 -40.78 -18.50
CA ALA A 309 15.74 -42.00 -18.90
C ALA A 309 15.07 -42.71 -17.70
N THR A 310 15.48 -42.41 -16.47
CA THR A 310 14.90 -43.00 -15.27
C THR A 310 13.52 -42.41 -14.94
N GLY A 311 13.25 -41.18 -15.38
CA GLY A 311 12.05 -40.42 -14.97
C GLY A 311 12.02 -40.01 -13.48
N GLU A 312 13.16 -40.07 -12.79
CA GLU A 312 13.29 -39.68 -11.39
C GLU A 312 13.03 -38.17 -11.23
N ALA A 313 12.21 -37.80 -10.24
CA ALA A 313 11.87 -36.43 -10.00
C ALA A 313 13.08 -35.62 -9.52
N ILE A 314 13.23 -34.40 -10.02
CA ILE A 314 14.18 -33.44 -9.46
C ILE A 314 13.47 -32.70 -8.32
N GLU A 315 13.91 -32.96 -7.10
CA GLU A 315 13.30 -32.34 -5.90
C GLU A 315 13.66 -30.84 -5.80
N PHE A 316 12.71 -30.05 -5.29
CA PHE A 316 12.93 -28.65 -5.00
C PHE A 316 13.97 -28.47 -3.88
N ASP A 317 15.05 -27.76 -4.16
CA ASP A 317 16.12 -27.50 -3.18
C ASP A 317 16.81 -26.14 -3.42
N VAL A 318 16.27 -25.07 -2.86
CA VAL A 318 16.86 -23.71 -2.94
C VAL A 318 18.15 -23.55 -2.14
N THR A 319 18.60 -24.60 -1.44
CA THR A 319 19.90 -24.62 -0.73
C THR A 319 21.02 -25.20 -1.59
N ASN A 320 20.68 -25.82 -2.73
CA ASN A 320 21.63 -26.35 -3.69
C ASN A 320 21.87 -25.33 -4.83
N PRO A 321 23.10 -24.79 -4.99
CA PRO A 321 23.40 -23.83 -6.06
C PRO A 321 23.14 -24.37 -7.48
N GLU A 322 23.44 -25.61 -7.74
CA GLU A 322 23.23 -26.23 -9.06
C GLU A 322 21.72 -26.31 -9.38
N PHE A 323 20.90 -26.63 -8.37
CA PHE A 323 19.43 -26.58 -8.52
C PHE A 323 18.96 -25.15 -8.82
N VAL A 324 19.46 -24.16 -8.08
CA VAL A 324 19.07 -22.75 -8.23
C VAL A 324 19.41 -22.26 -9.63
N ASP A 325 20.59 -22.56 -10.15
CA ASP A 325 20.98 -22.16 -11.51
C ASP A 325 20.08 -22.82 -12.56
N ALA A 326 19.88 -24.14 -12.50
CA ALA A 326 18.99 -24.86 -13.41
C ALA A 326 17.51 -24.38 -13.31
N TYR A 327 17.06 -24.01 -12.11
CA TYR A 327 15.73 -23.46 -11.85
C TYR A 327 15.53 -22.11 -12.55
N PHE A 328 16.50 -21.21 -12.46
CA PHE A 328 16.41 -19.92 -13.16
C PHE A 328 16.60 -20.05 -14.67
N ASP A 329 17.45 -20.94 -15.15
CA ASP A 329 17.56 -21.21 -16.60
C ASP A 329 16.20 -21.61 -17.22
N MET A 330 15.43 -22.39 -16.49
CA MET A 330 14.06 -22.77 -16.89
C MET A 330 13.09 -21.58 -16.91
N HIS A 331 13.19 -20.67 -15.93
CA HIS A 331 12.38 -19.44 -15.88
C HIS A 331 12.80 -18.46 -16.99
N HIS A 332 14.10 -18.37 -17.30
CA HIS A 332 14.60 -17.53 -18.39
C HIS A 332 14.08 -17.95 -19.76
N ASP A 333 13.85 -19.25 -20.00
CA ASP A 333 13.19 -19.71 -21.22
C ASP A 333 11.79 -19.10 -21.36
N LEU A 334 10.97 -19.17 -20.28
CA LEU A 334 9.62 -18.61 -20.24
C LEU A 334 9.61 -17.07 -20.34
N GLU A 335 10.59 -16.40 -19.73
CA GLU A 335 10.77 -14.97 -19.87
C GLU A 335 11.18 -14.58 -21.29
N GLY A 336 11.95 -15.44 -21.98
CA GLY A 336 12.27 -15.30 -23.41
C GLY A 336 11.02 -15.35 -24.29
N GLU A 337 9.97 -16.05 -23.86
CA GLU A 337 8.65 -16.11 -24.54
C GLU A 337 7.80 -14.86 -24.27
N GLY A 338 8.14 -14.03 -23.22
CA GLY A 338 7.45 -12.78 -22.94
C GLY A 338 6.88 -12.62 -21.53
N VAL A 339 7.24 -13.46 -20.55
CA VAL A 339 6.87 -13.27 -19.14
C VAL A 339 7.69 -12.11 -18.57
N ASP A 340 7.03 -11.11 -17.97
CA ASP A 340 7.71 -9.90 -17.43
C ASP A 340 8.23 -10.12 -16.02
N PHE A 341 7.49 -10.81 -15.15
CA PHE A 341 7.86 -11.08 -13.76
C PHE A 341 7.09 -12.29 -13.22
N TRP A 342 7.39 -12.73 -11.99
CA TRP A 342 6.88 -13.97 -11.42
C TRP A 342 5.99 -13.74 -10.22
N TRP A 343 4.83 -14.45 -10.17
CA TRP A 343 4.01 -14.61 -8.99
C TRP A 343 4.38 -15.90 -8.27
N ILE A 344 5.09 -15.76 -7.15
CA ILE A 344 5.58 -16.87 -6.34
C ILE A 344 4.55 -17.15 -5.24
N ASP A 345 3.76 -18.18 -5.42
CA ASP A 345 2.73 -18.58 -4.48
C ASP A 345 3.20 -19.77 -3.64
N TRP A 346 3.88 -19.44 -2.54
CA TRP A 346 4.42 -20.43 -1.63
C TRP A 346 3.54 -20.59 -0.40
N GLN A 347 2.82 -21.75 -0.30
CA GLN A 347 1.94 -22.11 0.81
C GLN A 347 2.43 -23.36 1.58
N GLN A 348 3.61 -23.89 1.29
CA GLN A 348 4.09 -25.21 1.67
C GLN A 348 5.09 -25.22 2.84
N GLY A 349 4.90 -24.33 3.79
CA GLY A 349 5.68 -24.30 5.04
C GLY A 349 6.98 -23.50 4.96
N GLY A 350 7.75 -23.54 6.06
CA GLY A 350 8.91 -22.69 6.30
C GLY A 350 10.24 -23.44 6.52
N VAL A 351 10.41 -24.65 5.97
CA VAL A 351 11.59 -25.50 6.24
C VAL A 351 12.32 -25.85 4.96
N THR A 352 13.66 -25.69 4.96
CA THR A 352 14.57 -26.19 3.94
C THR A 352 15.54 -27.21 4.53
N LYS A 353 16.47 -27.74 3.72
CA LYS A 353 17.60 -28.56 4.20
C LYS A 353 18.57 -27.77 5.11
N GLN A 354 18.57 -26.43 5.02
CA GLN A 354 19.34 -25.56 5.90
C GLN A 354 18.48 -25.09 7.08
N VAL A 355 18.94 -25.34 8.29
CA VAL A 355 18.23 -24.94 9.53
C VAL A 355 18.06 -23.43 9.58
N GLY A 356 16.83 -23.00 9.88
CA GLY A 356 16.47 -21.57 10.01
C GLY A 356 16.25 -20.81 8.68
N LEU A 357 16.43 -21.47 7.54
CA LEU A 357 16.16 -20.86 6.24
C LEU A 357 14.74 -21.19 5.78
N ASP A 358 13.91 -20.15 5.65
CA ASP A 358 12.58 -20.23 5.07
C ASP A 358 12.67 -20.25 3.53
N PRO A 359 12.09 -21.27 2.84
CA PRO A 359 12.10 -21.34 1.38
C PRO A 359 11.42 -20.13 0.73
N LEU A 360 10.38 -19.58 1.33
CA LEU A 360 9.71 -18.37 0.83
C LEU A 360 10.66 -17.16 0.84
N TRP A 361 11.39 -16.96 1.95
CA TRP A 361 12.38 -15.88 2.00
C TRP A 361 13.45 -16.06 0.91
N MET A 362 13.95 -17.30 0.75
CA MET A 362 14.99 -17.59 -0.25
C MET A 362 14.46 -17.38 -1.67
N LEU A 363 13.25 -17.83 -1.98
CA LEU A 363 12.61 -17.59 -3.28
C LEU A 363 12.45 -16.08 -3.56
N ASN A 364 11.95 -15.30 -2.58
CA ASN A 364 11.82 -13.84 -2.72
C ASN A 364 13.17 -13.19 -3.01
N HIS A 365 14.20 -13.54 -2.25
CA HIS A 365 15.55 -13.02 -2.42
C HIS A 365 16.13 -13.35 -3.81
N LEU A 366 16.07 -14.61 -4.20
CA LEU A 366 16.66 -15.07 -5.46
C LEU A 366 15.91 -14.52 -6.67
N HIS A 367 14.55 -14.60 -6.70
CA HIS A 367 13.76 -14.07 -7.81
C HIS A 367 13.92 -12.56 -7.97
N TYR A 368 13.97 -11.82 -6.85
CA TYR A 368 14.18 -10.38 -6.93
C TYR A 368 15.53 -10.01 -7.53
N LEU A 369 16.61 -10.66 -7.07
CA LEU A 369 17.94 -10.42 -7.62
C LEU A 369 18.06 -10.86 -9.08
N ASP A 370 17.46 -12.00 -9.44
CA ASP A 370 17.47 -12.51 -10.79
C ASP A 370 16.69 -11.61 -11.76
N SER A 371 15.56 -11.07 -11.32
CA SER A 371 14.74 -10.15 -12.13
C SER A 371 15.45 -8.85 -12.49
N ALA A 372 16.49 -8.45 -11.74
CA ALA A 372 17.33 -7.28 -12.00
C ALA A 372 18.40 -7.50 -13.07
N ARG A 373 18.59 -8.73 -13.56
CA ARG A 373 19.62 -9.04 -14.56
C ARG A 373 19.42 -8.20 -15.83
N ASP A 374 20.51 -7.92 -16.52
CA ASP A 374 20.53 -7.16 -17.76
C ASP A 374 19.93 -5.75 -17.67
N GLY A 375 19.91 -5.14 -16.44
CA GLY A 375 19.39 -3.81 -16.20
C GLY A 375 17.86 -3.72 -16.26
N ARG A 376 17.16 -4.84 -16.11
CA ARG A 376 15.71 -4.87 -15.99
C ARG A 376 15.25 -4.24 -14.68
N TRP A 377 14.02 -3.82 -14.64
CA TRP A 377 13.39 -3.32 -13.41
C TRP A 377 13.11 -4.50 -12.47
N PRO A 378 13.75 -4.57 -11.29
CA PRO A 378 13.55 -5.70 -10.38
C PRO A 378 12.14 -5.71 -9.81
N LEU A 379 11.50 -6.87 -9.80
CA LEU A 379 10.17 -7.07 -9.27
C LEU A 379 9.91 -8.54 -8.95
N THR A 380 9.27 -8.79 -7.80
CA THR A 380 8.64 -10.06 -7.47
C THR A 380 7.17 -9.82 -7.12
N PHE A 381 6.36 -10.86 -7.17
CA PHE A 381 5.02 -10.85 -6.63
C PHE A 381 4.89 -12.09 -5.74
N SER A 382 4.94 -11.90 -4.41
CA SER A 382 5.11 -13.00 -3.47
C SER A 382 4.58 -12.64 -2.07
N ARG A 383 4.69 -13.57 -1.12
CA ARG A 383 4.19 -13.39 0.24
C ARG A 383 5.24 -12.78 1.17
N TYR A 384 4.78 -12.23 2.31
CA TYR A 384 5.66 -11.73 3.37
C TYR A 384 6.41 -12.87 4.07
N ALA A 385 7.73 -12.77 4.15
CA ALA A 385 8.62 -13.77 4.73
C ALA A 385 9.41 -13.27 5.96
N GLY A 386 8.89 -12.29 6.67
CA GLY A 386 9.51 -11.72 7.87
C GLY A 386 10.10 -10.32 7.65
N PRO A 387 10.62 -9.67 8.71
CA PRO A 387 11.25 -8.36 8.64
C PRO A 387 12.35 -8.30 7.58
N GLY A 388 12.44 -7.22 6.83
CA GLY A 388 13.36 -7.08 5.69
C GLY A 388 12.78 -7.52 4.34
N SER A 389 11.60 -8.17 4.30
CA SER A 389 10.94 -8.60 3.05
C SER A 389 10.51 -7.45 2.15
N HIS A 390 10.40 -6.23 2.66
CA HIS A 390 10.08 -5.03 1.87
C HIS A 390 11.12 -4.75 0.77
N ARG A 391 12.32 -5.32 0.88
CA ARG A 391 13.33 -5.25 -0.18
C ARG A 391 12.96 -6.02 -1.44
N TYR A 392 11.94 -6.87 -1.37
CA TYR A 392 11.50 -7.75 -2.46
C TYR A 392 10.01 -7.55 -2.77
N PRO A 393 9.59 -6.32 -3.14
CA PRO A 393 8.20 -6.05 -3.46
C PRO A 393 7.79 -6.78 -4.74
N ILE A 394 6.53 -7.10 -4.88
CA ILE A 394 5.29 -6.73 -4.20
C ILE A 394 4.80 -7.86 -3.28
N GLY A 395 4.15 -7.52 -2.20
CA GLY A 395 3.48 -8.47 -1.32
C GLY A 395 2.14 -8.98 -1.88
N PHE A 396 1.84 -10.25 -1.65
CA PHE A 396 0.57 -10.90 -1.95
C PHE A 396 -0.03 -11.44 -0.66
N SER A 397 -1.23 -10.98 -0.28
CA SER A 397 -1.79 -11.28 1.04
C SER A 397 -2.47 -12.65 1.12
N GLY A 398 -2.88 -13.23 -0.01
CA GLY A 398 -3.49 -14.58 -0.06
C GLY A 398 -5.01 -14.60 -0.11
N ASP A 399 -5.55 -15.81 -0.06
CA ASP A 399 -6.89 -16.20 -0.43
C ASP A 399 -7.91 -15.94 0.67
N THR A 400 -8.44 -14.72 0.78
CA THR A 400 -9.43 -14.36 1.80
C THR A 400 -10.84 -14.83 1.43
N VAL A 401 -11.68 -15.01 2.48
CA VAL A 401 -13.12 -15.27 2.29
C VAL A 401 -13.83 -14.01 1.79
N VAL A 402 -14.81 -14.19 0.87
CA VAL A 402 -15.68 -13.11 0.36
C VAL A 402 -16.70 -12.76 1.45
N SER A 403 -16.37 -11.80 2.32
CA SER A 403 -17.21 -11.40 3.45
C SER A 403 -16.98 -9.95 3.86
N TRP A 404 -17.96 -9.37 4.57
CA TRP A 404 -17.82 -8.05 5.21
C TRP A 404 -16.79 -8.07 6.33
N GLU A 405 -16.61 -9.18 7.02
CA GLU A 405 -15.60 -9.38 8.06
C GLU A 405 -14.19 -9.27 7.49
N SER A 406 -13.96 -9.91 6.33
CA SER A 406 -12.69 -9.79 5.61
C SER A 406 -12.43 -8.36 5.14
N LEU A 407 -13.43 -7.71 4.51
CA LEU A 407 -13.29 -6.31 4.09
C LEU A 407 -12.99 -5.38 5.29
N ARG A 408 -13.64 -5.61 6.44
CA ARG A 408 -13.44 -4.79 7.65
C ARG A 408 -12.01 -4.84 8.17
N PHE A 409 -11.31 -5.94 7.97
CA PHE A 409 -9.94 -6.12 8.42
C PHE A 409 -8.90 -5.52 7.45
N GLN A 410 -9.20 -5.45 6.15
CA GLN A 410 -8.24 -5.04 5.12
C GLN A 410 -7.60 -3.66 5.34
N PRO A 411 -8.33 -2.58 5.67
CA PRO A 411 -7.70 -1.27 5.85
C PRO A 411 -6.70 -1.25 7.02
N TYR A 412 -7.07 -1.87 8.15
CA TYR A 412 -6.18 -2.00 9.31
C TYR A 412 -4.94 -2.82 8.98
N PHE A 413 -5.10 -3.99 8.35
CA PHE A 413 -4.00 -4.85 7.91
C PHE A 413 -3.04 -4.12 6.98
N THR A 414 -3.57 -3.33 6.05
CA THR A 414 -2.77 -2.51 5.12
C THR A 414 -2.00 -1.41 5.84
N ALA A 415 -2.65 -0.70 6.75
CA ALA A 415 -2.04 0.42 7.47
C ALA A 415 -0.94 -0.04 8.45
N THR A 416 -1.18 -1.11 9.21
CA THR A 416 -0.19 -1.63 10.17
C THR A 416 1.03 -2.23 9.49
N ALA A 417 0.93 -2.71 8.25
CA ALA A 417 2.07 -3.23 7.51
C ALA A 417 3.18 -2.20 7.34
N SER A 418 2.85 -0.92 7.27
CA SER A 418 3.82 0.18 7.23
C SER A 418 4.66 0.28 8.51
N ASN A 419 4.18 -0.21 9.67
CA ASN A 419 4.93 -0.24 10.93
C ASN A 419 6.13 -1.21 10.93
N ILE A 420 6.22 -2.04 9.90
CA ILE A 420 7.37 -2.94 9.63
C ILE A 420 7.94 -2.68 8.22
N GLY A 421 7.63 -1.52 7.64
CA GLY A 421 8.12 -1.10 6.34
C GLY A 421 7.60 -1.92 5.14
N TYR A 422 6.53 -2.70 5.31
CA TYR A 422 6.00 -3.58 4.25
C TYR A 422 4.78 -2.97 3.57
N GLY A 423 4.96 -1.79 2.94
CA GLY A 423 3.88 -0.95 2.43
C GLY A 423 3.23 -1.41 1.12
N TRP A 424 3.90 -2.23 0.30
CA TRP A 424 3.42 -2.59 -1.04
C TRP A 424 2.64 -3.92 -1.07
N TRP A 425 1.51 -3.96 -0.35
CA TRP A 425 0.60 -5.09 -0.35
C TRP A 425 -0.36 -5.10 -1.55
N SER A 426 -0.52 -6.29 -2.16
CA SER A 426 -1.61 -6.64 -3.06
C SER A 426 -2.59 -7.55 -2.35
N HIS A 427 -3.82 -7.11 -2.20
CA HIS A 427 -4.92 -7.91 -1.66
C HIS A 427 -5.74 -8.53 -2.79
N ASP A 428 -6.55 -9.55 -2.46
CA ASP A 428 -7.57 -10.09 -3.35
C ASP A 428 -8.79 -9.17 -3.30
N ILE A 429 -8.81 -8.15 -4.16
CA ILE A 429 -9.90 -7.17 -4.21
C ILE A 429 -11.18 -7.87 -4.65
N GLY A 430 -12.21 -7.80 -3.77
CA GLY A 430 -13.46 -8.51 -3.87
C GLY A 430 -13.52 -9.83 -3.09
N GLY A 431 -12.39 -10.25 -2.47
CA GLY A 431 -12.24 -11.54 -1.80
C GLY A 431 -12.10 -12.72 -2.77
N HIS A 432 -11.40 -13.75 -2.34
CA HIS A 432 -11.01 -14.86 -3.23
C HIS A 432 -12.07 -15.96 -3.31
N MET A 433 -12.47 -16.54 -2.18
CA MET A 433 -13.25 -17.77 -2.15
C MET A 433 -14.35 -17.76 -1.09
N SER A 434 -15.19 -18.80 -1.13
CA SER A 434 -16.31 -19.00 -0.18
C SER A 434 -17.25 -17.79 -0.13
N GLY A 435 -17.99 -17.60 0.97
CA GLY A 435 -18.91 -16.48 1.14
C GLY A 435 -20.14 -16.53 0.23
N ILE A 436 -20.71 -15.37 -0.01
CA ILE A 436 -21.89 -15.22 -0.87
C ILE A 436 -21.69 -14.02 -1.82
N ARG A 437 -22.40 -14.02 -2.95
CA ARG A 437 -22.45 -12.87 -3.83
C ARG A 437 -23.19 -11.72 -3.14
N ASP A 438 -22.50 -10.64 -2.89
CA ASP A 438 -23.04 -9.38 -2.39
C ASP A 438 -22.51 -8.24 -3.27
N GLU A 439 -23.41 -7.62 -4.02
CA GLU A 439 -23.00 -6.59 -5.00
C GLU A 439 -22.49 -5.32 -4.33
N GLU A 440 -23.03 -4.96 -3.16
CA GLU A 440 -22.52 -3.81 -2.42
C GLU A 440 -21.12 -4.09 -1.86
N LEU A 441 -20.91 -5.25 -1.25
CA LEU A 441 -19.59 -5.68 -0.74
C LEU A 441 -18.53 -5.58 -1.84
N GLU A 442 -18.85 -6.02 -3.06
CA GLU A 442 -17.96 -5.97 -4.20
C GLU A 442 -17.59 -4.52 -4.55
N ALA A 443 -18.57 -3.61 -4.66
CA ALA A 443 -18.31 -2.19 -4.94
C ALA A 443 -17.44 -1.54 -3.85
N ARG A 444 -17.69 -1.84 -2.56
CA ARG A 444 -16.91 -1.30 -1.45
C ARG A 444 -15.47 -1.82 -1.47
N TRP A 445 -15.28 -3.06 -1.85
CA TRP A 445 -13.93 -3.60 -2.01
C TRP A 445 -13.17 -2.96 -3.17
N TYR A 446 -13.84 -2.68 -4.30
CA TYR A 446 -13.24 -1.91 -5.41
C TYR A 446 -12.83 -0.51 -4.97
N GLN A 447 -13.66 0.17 -4.17
CA GLN A 447 -13.35 1.49 -3.62
C GLN A 447 -12.12 1.44 -2.69
N LEU A 448 -12.01 0.42 -1.84
CA LEU A 448 -10.77 0.16 -1.07
C LEU A 448 -9.59 -0.07 -2.01
N GLY A 449 -9.77 -0.85 -3.08
CA GLY A 449 -8.73 -1.15 -4.06
C GLY A 449 -8.09 0.08 -4.68
N VAL A 450 -8.89 1.13 -4.95
CA VAL A 450 -8.37 2.43 -5.47
C VAL A 450 -7.34 3.03 -4.53
N PHE A 451 -7.61 3.01 -3.23
CA PHE A 451 -6.79 3.61 -2.19
C PHE A 451 -5.95 2.58 -1.42
N SER A 452 -5.71 1.42 -2.02
CA SER A 452 -4.75 0.41 -1.56
C SER A 452 -3.41 0.54 -2.30
N PRO A 453 -2.31 -0.04 -1.80
CA PRO A 453 -1.00 0.08 -2.47
C PRO A 453 -1.02 -0.50 -3.88
N ILE A 454 -1.52 -1.73 -4.05
CA ILE A 454 -1.67 -2.40 -5.35
C ILE A 454 -3.14 -2.79 -5.52
N ASN A 455 -3.72 -2.47 -6.67
CA ASN A 455 -5.11 -2.79 -6.98
C ASN A 455 -5.20 -4.01 -7.91
N ARG A 456 -5.26 -5.19 -7.34
CA ARG A 456 -5.39 -6.46 -8.07
C ARG A 456 -6.77 -7.07 -7.81
N LEU A 457 -7.60 -7.14 -8.83
CA LEU A 457 -8.85 -7.91 -8.78
C LEU A 457 -8.50 -9.39 -8.85
N HIS A 458 -8.99 -10.18 -7.89
CA HIS A 458 -8.72 -11.62 -7.89
C HIS A 458 -9.89 -12.42 -7.34
N SER A 459 -10.08 -13.65 -7.84
CA SER A 459 -11.11 -14.56 -7.39
C SER A 459 -10.76 -16.01 -7.69
N SER A 460 -11.51 -16.93 -7.07
CA SER A 460 -11.37 -18.37 -7.27
C SER A 460 -11.90 -18.85 -8.62
N ALA A 461 -11.74 -20.15 -8.89
CA ALA A 461 -12.23 -20.86 -10.08
C ALA A 461 -13.77 -20.92 -10.19
N SER A 462 -14.51 -20.48 -9.19
CA SER A 462 -15.98 -20.50 -9.23
C SER A 462 -16.51 -19.65 -10.40
N PRO A 463 -17.37 -20.20 -11.27
CA PRO A 463 -17.99 -19.42 -12.35
C PRO A 463 -18.93 -18.32 -11.82
N PHE A 464 -19.31 -18.37 -10.54
CA PHE A 464 -20.21 -17.41 -9.90
C PHE A 464 -19.48 -16.26 -9.19
N ASN A 465 -18.14 -16.31 -9.09
CA ASN A 465 -17.32 -15.33 -8.41
C ASN A 465 -16.48 -14.49 -9.40
N GLY A 466 -17.09 -14.13 -10.54
CA GLY A 466 -16.45 -13.23 -11.51
C GLY A 466 -16.47 -11.79 -11.02
N LYS A 467 -15.37 -11.08 -11.27
CA LYS A 467 -15.15 -9.68 -10.85
C LYS A 467 -15.42 -8.66 -11.96
N GLU A 468 -15.84 -9.11 -13.14
CA GLU A 468 -16.07 -8.23 -14.27
C GLU A 468 -17.28 -7.32 -13.99
N PRO A 469 -17.14 -5.95 -14.09
CA PRO A 469 -18.20 -5.01 -13.72
C PRO A 469 -19.53 -5.23 -14.44
N TRP A 470 -19.50 -5.72 -15.69
CA TRP A 470 -20.71 -5.99 -16.47
C TRP A 470 -21.57 -7.17 -15.97
N ASN A 471 -21.07 -7.92 -14.99
CA ASN A 471 -21.83 -9.00 -14.33
C ASN A 471 -22.67 -8.47 -13.14
N PHE A 472 -22.60 -7.17 -12.84
CA PHE A 472 -23.28 -6.53 -11.72
C PHE A 472 -24.36 -5.56 -12.20
N HIS A 473 -25.36 -5.31 -11.35
CA HIS A 473 -26.45 -4.39 -11.65
C HIS A 473 -26.05 -2.93 -11.37
N GLU A 474 -26.75 -2.00 -12.03
CA GLU A 474 -26.65 -0.58 -11.66
C GLU A 474 -27.30 -0.34 -10.29
N PRO A 475 -26.73 0.56 -9.43
CA PRO A 475 -25.57 1.45 -9.67
C PRO A 475 -24.20 0.84 -9.31
N VAL A 476 -24.14 -0.40 -8.90
CA VAL A 476 -22.90 -1.09 -8.49
C VAL A 476 -21.92 -1.17 -9.65
N LYS A 477 -22.38 -1.56 -10.85
CA LYS A 477 -21.56 -1.60 -12.06
C LYS A 477 -20.83 -0.26 -12.30
N SER A 478 -21.58 0.85 -12.27
CA SER A 478 -21.00 2.19 -12.46
C SER A 478 -19.96 2.51 -11.39
N ALA A 479 -20.24 2.22 -10.11
CA ALA A 479 -19.29 2.44 -9.01
C ALA A 479 -17.98 1.66 -9.18
N MET A 480 -18.06 0.41 -9.68
CA MET A 480 -16.86 -0.41 -9.95
C MET A 480 -16.04 0.15 -11.12
N VAL A 481 -16.68 0.55 -12.20
CA VAL A 481 -16.01 1.15 -13.37
C VAL A 481 -15.33 2.47 -12.99
N ASP A 482 -16.02 3.33 -12.27
CA ASP A 482 -15.49 4.62 -11.83
C ASP A 482 -14.30 4.45 -10.87
N ALA A 483 -14.33 3.42 -10.01
CA ALA A 483 -13.22 3.07 -9.14
C ALA A 483 -11.96 2.71 -9.96
N LEU A 484 -12.07 1.83 -10.96
CA LEU A 484 -10.94 1.43 -11.79
C LEU A 484 -10.38 2.59 -12.63
N ARG A 485 -11.24 3.47 -13.14
CA ARG A 485 -10.84 4.69 -13.85
C ARG A 485 -10.15 5.70 -12.92
N LEU A 486 -10.66 5.87 -11.70
CA LEU A 486 -10.04 6.74 -10.71
C LEU A 486 -8.63 6.23 -10.32
N ARG A 487 -8.46 4.91 -10.17
CA ARG A 487 -7.14 4.33 -9.92
C ARG A 487 -6.14 4.71 -11.01
N GLN A 488 -6.56 4.62 -12.27
CA GLN A 488 -5.72 5.01 -13.42
C GLN A 488 -5.44 6.52 -13.43
N ALA A 489 -6.45 7.34 -13.11
CA ALA A 489 -6.28 8.79 -13.01
C ALA A 489 -5.25 9.19 -11.95
N LEU A 490 -5.22 8.51 -10.81
CA LEU A 490 -4.29 8.76 -9.70
C LEU A 490 -2.83 8.34 -9.98
N MET A 491 -2.52 7.74 -11.12
CA MET A 491 -1.18 7.22 -11.43
C MET A 491 -0.06 8.25 -11.21
N PRO A 492 -0.14 9.51 -11.68
CA PRO A 492 0.94 10.49 -11.47
C PRO A 492 1.16 10.81 -9.98
N TYR A 493 0.07 10.89 -9.21
CA TYR A 493 0.13 11.08 -7.77
C TYR A 493 0.80 9.91 -7.07
N MET A 494 0.33 8.68 -7.32
CA MET A 494 0.85 7.47 -6.70
C MET A 494 2.30 7.20 -7.07
N TYR A 495 2.69 7.46 -8.33
CA TYR A 495 4.05 7.27 -8.77
C TYR A 495 5.03 8.25 -8.10
N THR A 496 4.61 9.50 -7.91
CA THR A 496 5.37 10.46 -7.09
C THR A 496 5.53 9.97 -5.64
N MET A 497 4.49 9.37 -5.05
CA MET A 497 4.56 8.80 -3.70
C MET A 497 5.45 7.54 -3.65
N ASN A 498 5.50 6.74 -4.70
CA ASN A 498 6.42 5.62 -4.84
C ASN A 498 7.89 6.09 -4.82
N TRP A 499 8.20 7.17 -5.55
CA TRP A 499 9.51 7.84 -5.47
C TRP A 499 9.82 8.34 -4.06
N ARG A 500 8.84 8.97 -3.39
CA ARG A 500 8.99 9.41 -1.99
C ARG A 500 9.30 8.25 -1.05
N ASN A 501 8.65 7.10 -1.24
CA ASN A 501 8.93 5.91 -0.43
C ASN A 501 10.36 5.40 -0.66
N ALA A 502 10.78 5.26 -1.92
CA ALA A 502 12.09 4.73 -2.27
C ALA A 502 13.26 5.63 -1.81
N VAL A 503 13.08 6.97 -1.84
CA VAL A 503 14.14 7.95 -1.51
C VAL A 503 14.10 8.39 -0.04
N GLU A 504 12.90 8.61 0.50
CA GLU A 504 12.70 9.21 1.83
C GLU A 504 12.28 8.18 2.90
N GLY A 505 11.97 6.93 2.51
CA GLY A 505 11.41 5.94 3.42
C GLY A 505 10.03 6.35 3.97
N ARG A 506 9.20 6.96 3.11
CA ARG A 506 7.86 7.43 3.48
C ARG A 506 6.79 6.69 2.70
N GLU A 507 6.06 5.85 3.40
CA GLU A 507 5.05 4.97 2.82
C GLU A 507 3.92 5.70 2.09
N LEU A 508 3.32 5.03 1.10
CA LEU A 508 2.08 5.48 0.48
C LEU A 508 0.93 5.47 1.49
N ILE A 509 0.87 4.44 2.32
CA ILE A 509 -0.13 4.29 3.38
C ILE A 509 0.55 4.57 4.72
N GLU A 510 0.12 5.63 5.42
CA GLU A 510 0.58 5.93 6.77
C GLU A 510 -0.62 5.90 7.74
N PRO A 511 -0.59 5.11 8.84
CA PRO A 511 -1.62 5.18 9.88
C PRO A 511 -1.75 6.59 10.46
N MET A 512 -2.95 6.99 10.90
CA MET A 512 -3.20 8.33 11.41
C MET A 512 -2.27 8.73 12.58
N TYR A 513 -1.93 7.78 13.45
CA TYR A 513 -1.04 8.01 14.60
C TYR A 513 0.43 8.29 14.21
N TRP A 514 0.86 8.06 12.96
CA TRP A 514 2.21 8.46 12.55
C TRP A 514 2.40 9.97 12.53
N GLN A 515 1.35 10.71 12.17
CA GLN A 515 1.38 12.18 12.14
C GLN A 515 0.86 12.80 13.43
N TYR A 516 -0.02 12.09 14.14
CA TYR A 516 -0.70 12.57 15.34
C TYR A 516 -0.53 11.59 16.52
N PRO A 517 0.72 11.28 16.92
CA PRO A 517 0.98 10.25 17.93
C PRO A 517 0.46 10.58 19.33
N GLU A 518 0.28 11.87 19.63
CA GLU A 518 -0.22 12.34 20.94
C GLU A 518 -1.75 12.45 20.99
N GLN A 519 -2.45 12.15 19.88
CA GLN A 519 -3.90 12.19 19.81
C GLN A 519 -4.47 10.78 19.97
N GLY A 520 -5.21 10.54 21.05
CA GLY A 520 -5.82 9.23 21.32
C GLY A 520 -6.82 8.82 20.23
N GLU A 521 -7.46 9.80 19.60
CA GLU A 521 -8.41 9.61 18.51
C GLU A 521 -7.77 8.97 17.28
N ALA A 522 -6.52 9.31 16.99
CA ALA A 522 -5.75 8.74 15.86
C ALA A 522 -5.59 7.22 15.95
N TYR A 523 -5.60 6.66 17.17
CA TYR A 523 -5.58 5.22 17.40
C TYR A 523 -6.98 4.60 17.41
N GLY A 524 -8.02 5.43 17.51
CA GLY A 524 -9.43 5.03 17.55
C GLY A 524 -10.08 4.86 16.18
N VAL A 525 -9.36 5.09 15.08
CA VAL A 525 -9.83 5.00 13.69
C VAL A 525 -8.93 4.06 12.86
N PRO A 526 -8.89 2.75 13.18
CA PRO A 526 -7.94 1.81 12.58
C PRO A 526 -8.11 1.63 11.06
N ASN A 527 -9.29 1.98 10.52
CA ASN A 527 -9.61 1.87 9.09
C ASN A 527 -9.38 3.18 8.32
N GLU A 528 -8.88 4.22 8.99
CA GLU A 528 -8.55 5.51 8.40
C GLU A 528 -7.03 5.64 8.29
N TYR A 529 -6.55 6.14 7.16
CA TYR A 529 -5.12 6.29 6.91
C TYR A 529 -4.83 7.42 5.92
N PHE A 530 -3.63 7.97 6.01
CA PHE A 530 -3.11 8.84 4.96
C PHE A 530 -2.78 8.01 3.72
N PHE A 531 -3.25 8.46 2.56
CA PHE A 531 -2.90 7.95 1.26
C PHE A 531 -2.01 8.98 0.55
N GLY A 532 -0.72 8.77 0.63
CA GLY A 532 0.28 9.73 0.18
C GLY A 532 0.40 10.96 1.09
N SER A 533 0.66 12.13 0.50
CA SER A 533 0.87 13.38 1.24
C SER A 533 -0.40 14.24 1.38
N GLU A 534 -1.37 14.07 0.47
CA GLU A 534 -2.49 15.01 0.29
C GLU A 534 -3.83 14.47 0.78
N LEU A 535 -3.99 13.14 0.88
CA LEU A 535 -5.29 12.52 1.05
C LEU A 535 -5.38 11.71 2.35
N VAL A 536 -6.57 11.68 2.94
CA VAL A 536 -6.99 10.74 3.99
C VAL A 536 -8.10 9.86 3.41
N ALA A 537 -7.90 8.55 3.40
CA ALA A 537 -8.87 7.58 2.92
C ALA A 537 -9.55 6.87 4.10
N VAL A 538 -10.88 6.72 4.01
CA VAL A 538 -11.70 6.08 5.05
C VAL A 538 -12.62 5.05 4.39
N PRO A 539 -12.14 3.82 4.14
CA PRO A 539 -12.95 2.79 3.49
C PRO A 539 -14.22 2.44 4.26
N ILE A 540 -15.32 2.28 3.52
CA ILE A 540 -16.57 1.78 4.05
C ILE A 540 -16.48 0.27 4.15
N THR A 541 -16.65 -0.26 5.35
CA THR A 541 -16.51 -1.69 5.67
C THR A 541 -17.77 -2.29 6.31
N GLU A 542 -18.89 -1.60 6.21
CA GLU A 542 -20.20 -2.03 6.67
C GLU A 542 -21.23 -1.84 5.56
N ALA A 543 -22.22 -2.73 5.52
CA ALA A 543 -23.28 -2.66 4.54
C ALA A 543 -24.15 -1.41 4.75
N MET A 544 -24.76 -0.94 3.67
CA MET A 544 -25.69 0.18 3.63
C MET A 544 -26.89 -0.03 4.54
N ASP A 545 -27.21 0.98 5.31
CA ASP A 545 -28.44 1.01 6.09
C ASP A 545 -29.66 1.17 5.15
N LYS A 546 -30.67 0.33 5.35
CA LYS A 546 -31.85 0.26 4.48
C LYS A 546 -32.78 1.46 4.60
N ALA A 547 -32.76 2.18 5.75
CA ALA A 547 -33.58 3.35 5.94
C ALA A 547 -32.96 4.61 5.32
N SER A 548 -31.66 4.81 5.50
CA SER A 548 -30.94 5.95 4.94
C SER A 548 -30.48 5.74 3.49
N MET A 549 -30.42 4.49 2.99
CA MET A 549 -29.83 4.12 1.70
C MET A 549 -28.39 4.61 1.57
N ARG A 550 -27.65 4.62 2.68
CA ARG A 550 -26.25 5.04 2.77
C ARG A 550 -25.48 4.12 3.70
N ALA A 551 -24.20 3.94 3.44
CA ALA A 551 -23.27 3.27 4.35
C ALA A 551 -22.41 4.31 5.07
N LYS A 552 -22.00 3.98 6.30
CA LYS A 552 -21.20 4.88 7.15
C LYS A 552 -19.76 4.40 7.31
N ALA A 553 -18.88 5.35 7.55
CA ALA A 553 -17.56 5.13 8.08
C ALA A 553 -17.28 6.05 9.26
N LYS A 554 -16.58 5.57 10.29
CA LYS A 554 -16.09 6.40 11.39
C LYS A 554 -14.90 7.21 10.91
N VAL A 555 -14.93 8.51 11.10
CA VAL A 555 -13.91 9.47 10.67
C VAL A 555 -13.40 10.26 11.86
N TRP A 556 -12.11 10.52 11.87
CA TRP A 556 -11.47 11.52 12.71
C TRP A 556 -10.61 12.45 11.84
N LEU A 557 -11.01 13.71 11.71
CA LEU A 557 -10.19 14.71 11.03
C LEU A 557 -9.43 15.54 12.06
N PRO A 558 -8.11 15.64 11.95
CA PRO A 558 -7.29 16.51 12.79
C PRO A 558 -7.72 17.98 12.69
N GLN A 559 -7.24 18.81 13.63
CA GLN A 559 -7.45 20.25 13.55
C GLN A 559 -7.02 20.80 12.19
N GLY A 560 -7.89 21.60 11.57
CA GLY A 560 -7.69 22.22 10.27
C GLY A 560 -8.94 22.22 9.42
N GLU A 561 -8.78 22.59 8.17
CA GLU A 561 -9.81 22.60 7.15
C GLU A 561 -9.57 21.47 6.14
N TRP A 562 -10.62 20.72 5.84
CA TRP A 562 -10.61 19.53 5.01
C TRP A 562 -11.71 19.59 3.96
N PHE A 563 -11.49 18.99 2.82
CA PHE A 563 -12.48 18.91 1.75
C PHE A 563 -12.76 17.44 1.42
N ASP A 564 -14.03 17.09 1.26
CA ASP A 564 -14.36 15.81 0.62
C ASP A 564 -13.85 15.83 -0.82
N PHE A 565 -13.04 14.82 -1.15
CA PHE A 565 -12.33 14.71 -2.43
C PHE A 565 -13.29 14.71 -3.63
N PHE A 566 -14.44 14.05 -3.50
CA PHE A 566 -15.41 13.89 -4.59
C PHE A 566 -16.36 15.07 -4.72
N SER A 567 -16.86 15.56 -3.61
CA SER A 567 -17.95 16.54 -3.59
C SER A 567 -17.52 17.98 -3.29
N GLY A 568 -16.28 18.20 -2.88
CA GLY A 568 -15.78 19.52 -2.49
C GLY A 568 -16.41 20.09 -1.23
N ARG A 569 -17.24 19.30 -0.49
CA ARG A 569 -17.83 19.72 0.79
C ARG A 569 -16.74 19.91 1.81
N ARG A 570 -16.88 20.99 2.59
CA ARG A 570 -15.86 21.43 3.53
C ARG A 570 -16.15 20.96 4.94
N TYR A 571 -15.13 20.50 5.64
CA TYR A 571 -15.16 20.06 7.03
C TYR A 571 -14.13 20.86 7.82
N ARG A 572 -14.55 21.50 8.89
CA ARG A 572 -13.69 22.35 9.69
C ARG A 572 -13.59 21.86 11.12
N SER A 573 -12.38 21.58 11.55
CA SER A 573 -12.07 21.19 12.92
C SER A 573 -11.29 22.31 13.62
N ASP A 574 -11.96 23.07 14.49
CA ASP A 574 -11.36 24.20 15.22
C ASP A 574 -10.68 23.79 16.53
N VAL A 575 -10.87 22.54 16.96
CA VAL A 575 -10.35 22.04 18.25
C VAL A 575 -9.09 21.18 18.06
N ALA A 576 -8.16 21.32 19.00
CA ALA A 576 -6.88 20.61 18.95
C ALA A 576 -7.00 19.07 18.91
N SER A 577 -8.09 18.52 19.51
CA SER A 577 -8.36 17.08 19.49
C SER A 577 -8.94 16.57 18.16
N GLY A 578 -9.17 17.47 17.20
CA GLY A 578 -9.81 17.10 15.94
C GLY A 578 -11.32 16.92 16.05
N MET A 579 -11.93 16.45 14.96
CA MET A 579 -13.37 16.23 14.84
C MET A 579 -13.68 14.77 14.58
N ASN A 580 -14.52 14.15 15.44
CA ASN A 580 -15.03 12.79 15.25
C ASN A 580 -16.46 12.84 14.73
N PHE A 581 -16.75 12.06 13.67
CA PHE A 581 -18.10 11.93 13.11
C PHE A 581 -18.25 10.62 12.33
N TYR A 582 -19.46 10.33 11.86
CA TYR A 582 -19.72 9.30 10.88
C TYR A 582 -19.98 9.95 9.52
N ALA A 583 -19.14 9.63 8.53
CA ALA A 583 -19.39 10.02 7.14
C ALA A 583 -20.32 9.00 6.48
N TRP A 584 -21.39 9.48 5.84
CA TRP A 584 -22.41 8.68 5.18
C TRP A 584 -22.35 8.84 3.67
N ARG A 585 -22.15 7.75 2.93
CA ARG A 585 -22.04 7.80 1.46
C ARG A 585 -22.95 6.77 0.80
N GLY A 586 -23.50 7.15 -0.35
CA GLY A 586 -24.14 6.21 -1.28
C GLY A 586 -23.16 5.19 -1.83
N ILE A 587 -23.64 4.34 -2.75
CA ILE A 587 -22.83 3.24 -3.31
C ILE A 587 -21.66 3.73 -4.19
N GLY A 588 -21.78 4.93 -4.80
CA GLY A 588 -20.83 5.40 -5.81
C GLY A 588 -19.44 5.77 -5.28
N VAL A 589 -19.31 6.13 -4.01
CA VAL A 589 -18.07 6.65 -3.43
C VAL A 589 -17.88 6.19 -1.97
N MET A 590 -16.66 6.28 -1.49
CA MET A 590 -16.31 6.20 -0.07
C MET A 590 -15.81 7.56 0.42
N PRO A 591 -15.75 7.85 1.74
CA PRO A 591 -15.14 9.07 2.26
C PRO A 591 -13.64 9.12 1.95
N VAL A 592 -13.23 10.20 1.31
CA VAL A 592 -11.83 10.59 1.09
C VAL A 592 -11.74 12.09 1.31
N PHE A 593 -10.75 12.51 2.09
CA PHE A 593 -10.59 13.92 2.44
C PHE A 593 -9.23 14.43 1.98
N ALA A 594 -9.22 15.64 1.42
CA ALA A 594 -8.02 16.39 1.12
C ALA A 594 -7.87 17.54 2.12
N LYS A 595 -6.65 17.79 2.58
CA LYS A 595 -6.35 18.94 3.43
C LYS A 595 -6.42 20.24 2.63
N ALA A 596 -6.80 21.34 3.27
CA ALA A 596 -6.65 22.68 2.69
C ALA A 596 -5.20 22.91 2.26
N GLY A 597 -4.97 23.48 1.08
CA GLY A 597 -3.69 23.55 0.39
C GLY A 597 -3.32 22.29 -0.42
N GLY A 598 -4.11 21.21 -0.31
CA GLY A 598 -3.83 19.95 -1.01
C GLY A 598 -3.84 20.11 -2.54
N ILE A 599 -2.88 19.46 -3.21
CA ILE A 599 -2.75 19.46 -4.68
C ILE A 599 -2.56 18.01 -5.14
N VAL A 600 -3.48 17.53 -5.99
CA VAL A 600 -3.46 16.15 -6.49
C VAL A 600 -3.41 16.15 -8.01
N PRO A 601 -2.30 15.73 -8.62
CA PRO A 601 -2.23 15.55 -10.07
C PRO A 601 -2.91 14.24 -10.50
N LEU A 602 -3.73 14.34 -11.53
CA LEU A 602 -4.44 13.23 -12.17
C LEU A 602 -4.07 13.19 -13.67
N GLN A 603 -3.88 12.00 -14.23
CA GLN A 603 -3.85 11.90 -15.69
C GLN A 603 -5.27 11.99 -16.25
N SER A 604 -5.41 12.78 -17.32
CA SER A 604 -6.72 13.02 -17.95
C SER A 604 -7.22 11.81 -18.74
N ASP A 605 -6.32 11.03 -19.35
CA ASP A 605 -6.68 9.77 -20.01
C ASP A 605 -6.64 8.63 -18.98
N ASN A 606 -7.79 8.32 -18.44
CA ASN A 606 -7.99 7.27 -17.44
C ASN A 606 -8.79 6.06 -17.94
N MET A 607 -8.95 5.95 -19.26
CA MET A 607 -9.70 4.85 -19.90
C MET A 607 -8.82 3.92 -20.76
N THR A 608 -7.52 4.19 -20.81
CA THR A 608 -6.52 3.39 -21.54
C THR A 608 -5.51 2.75 -20.59
N ASN A 609 -4.80 1.75 -21.08
CA ASN A 609 -3.78 1.00 -20.34
C ASN A 609 -2.44 1.72 -20.29
N SER A 610 -2.35 2.98 -20.74
CA SER A 610 -1.10 3.71 -20.82
C SER A 610 -0.45 3.92 -19.45
N THR A 611 0.85 3.64 -19.37
CA THR A 611 1.72 3.91 -18.21
C THR A 611 2.84 4.91 -18.56
N GLU A 612 2.75 5.53 -19.71
CA GLU A 612 3.68 6.59 -20.13
C GLU A 612 3.46 7.89 -19.35
N ASN A 613 4.43 8.81 -19.41
CA ASN A 613 4.24 10.15 -18.85
C ASN A 613 3.11 10.87 -19.60
N PRO A 614 2.05 11.31 -18.90
CA PRO A 614 0.83 11.77 -19.57
C PRO A 614 1.04 13.09 -20.34
N GLU A 615 0.48 13.17 -21.55
CA GLU A 615 0.42 14.40 -22.35
C GLU A 615 -0.64 15.38 -21.85
N ALA A 616 -1.59 14.91 -21.03
CA ALA A 616 -2.64 15.71 -20.43
C ALA A 616 -2.80 15.40 -18.95
N LEU A 617 -2.74 16.42 -18.12
CA LEU A 617 -2.93 16.33 -16.67
C LEU A 617 -4.07 17.23 -16.20
N GLU A 618 -4.81 16.75 -15.24
CA GLU A 618 -5.70 17.53 -14.40
C GLU A 618 -5.05 17.75 -13.03
N ILE A 619 -5.03 18.97 -12.55
CA ILE A 619 -4.55 19.33 -11.23
C ILE A 619 -5.74 19.68 -10.37
N LEU A 620 -6.05 18.80 -9.39
CA LEU A 620 -7.03 19.13 -8.36
C LEU A 620 -6.37 19.98 -7.28
N VAL A 621 -7.04 21.09 -6.92
CA VAL A 621 -6.59 22.03 -5.89
C VAL A 621 -7.70 22.18 -4.84
N PHE A 622 -7.34 22.07 -3.57
CA PHE A 622 -8.22 22.26 -2.43
C PHE A 622 -7.80 23.54 -1.67
N PRO A 623 -8.37 24.71 -2.00
CA PRO A 623 -7.92 25.99 -1.45
C PRO A 623 -8.16 26.12 0.06
N GLY A 624 -7.73 27.24 0.67
CA GLY A 624 -7.92 27.53 2.10
C GLY A 624 -6.60 27.66 2.85
N ASP A 625 -5.52 27.09 2.32
CA ASP A 625 -4.16 27.25 2.80
C ASP A 625 -3.19 27.25 1.62
N ASP A 626 -1.91 27.58 1.87
CA ASP A 626 -0.86 27.46 0.88
C ASP A 626 -0.59 25.98 0.55
N GLY A 627 -0.35 25.68 -0.72
CA GLY A 627 -0.13 24.32 -1.19
C GLY A 627 1.11 24.17 -2.07
N LYS A 628 1.72 22.99 -2.03
CA LYS A 628 2.83 22.64 -2.90
C LYS A 628 2.92 21.14 -3.12
N PHE A 629 2.97 20.73 -4.38
CA PHE A 629 3.23 19.36 -4.79
C PHE A 629 4.33 19.32 -5.85
N SER A 630 5.30 18.42 -5.71
CA SER A 630 6.35 18.21 -6.70
C SER A 630 6.06 16.92 -7.46
N LEU A 631 5.48 17.03 -8.64
CA LEU A 631 5.24 15.88 -9.52
C LEU A 631 6.57 15.37 -10.05
N ARG A 632 6.95 14.15 -9.68
CA ARG A 632 8.17 13.49 -10.17
C ARG A 632 7.86 12.46 -11.23
N GLU A 633 8.59 12.54 -12.33
CA GLU A 633 8.50 11.65 -13.48
C GLU A 633 9.90 11.13 -13.84
N ASP A 634 9.97 9.96 -14.48
CA ASP A 634 11.18 9.38 -15.07
C ASP A 634 10.92 8.87 -16.49
N ASP A 635 11.95 8.39 -17.18
CA ASP A 635 11.85 7.90 -18.55
C ASP A 635 11.42 6.41 -18.65
N GLY A 636 10.95 5.80 -17.57
CA GLY A 636 10.51 4.41 -17.52
C GLY A 636 11.62 3.37 -17.60
N ARG A 637 12.89 3.78 -17.43
CA ARG A 637 14.07 2.92 -17.49
C ARG A 637 14.76 2.85 -16.14
N TYR A 638 14.95 1.64 -15.64
CA TYR A 638 15.68 1.43 -14.40
C TYR A 638 17.18 1.69 -14.58
N ALA A 639 17.83 2.16 -13.52
CA ALA A 639 19.28 2.37 -13.53
C ALA A 639 20.02 1.03 -13.66
N PRO A 640 20.97 0.89 -14.59
CA PRO A 640 21.65 -0.40 -14.85
C PRO A 640 22.40 -0.99 -13.65
N ASP A 641 22.82 -0.14 -12.71
CA ASP A 641 23.55 -0.51 -11.49
C ASP A 641 22.65 -0.52 -10.23
N GLY A 642 21.33 -0.34 -10.41
CA GLY A 642 20.36 -0.32 -9.31
C GLY A 642 20.32 0.98 -8.52
N ASP A 643 21.15 1.97 -8.85
CA ASP A 643 21.18 3.27 -8.19
C ASP A 643 20.12 4.21 -8.78
N ILE A 644 18.98 4.31 -8.10
CA ILE A 644 17.85 5.16 -8.55
C ILE A 644 18.19 6.65 -8.62
N GLU A 645 19.23 7.13 -7.91
CA GLU A 645 19.70 8.53 -8.00
C GLU A 645 20.31 8.83 -9.38
N ARG A 646 20.69 7.79 -10.15
CA ARG A 646 21.21 7.90 -11.50
C ARG A 646 20.16 7.80 -12.60
N MET A 647 18.90 7.56 -12.21
CA MET A 647 17.80 7.58 -13.17
C MET A 647 17.58 8.99 -13.71
N ARG A 648 17.07 9.06 -14.93
CA ARG A 648 16.65 10.33 -15.52
C ARG A 648 15.32 10.72 -14.95
N VAL A 649 15.28 11.83 -14.25
CA VAL A 649 14.08 12.35 -13.61
C VAL A 649 13.82 13.80 -14.00
N SER A 650 12.57 14.19 -13.91
CA SER A 650 12.11 15.56 -14.03
C SER A 650 11.07 15.85 -12.96
N ASP A 651 11.17 17.00 -12.31
CA ASP A 651 10.22 17.48 -11.30
C ASP A 651 9.46 18.69 -11.84
N THR A 652 8.13 18.64 -11.80
CA THR A 652 7.24 19.77 -12.05
C THR A 652 6.60 20.21 -10.74
N VAL A 653 6.99 21.39 -10.25
CA VAL A 653 6.42 21.92 -8.99
C VAL A 653 5.12 22.66 -9.29
N VAL A 654 4.04 22.22 -8.64
CA VAL A 654 2.76 22.91 -8.62
C VAL A 654 2.58 23.55 -7.24
N SER A 655 2.34 24.86 -7.19
CA SER A 655 2.14 25.57 -5.93
C SER A 655 0.92 26.47 -5.99
N PHE A 656 0.21 26.57 -4.87
CA PHE A 656 -0.91 27.49 -4.68
C PHE A 656 -0.57 28.45 -3.53
N ASP A 657 -0.56 29.74 -3.84
CA ASP A 657 -0.48 30.82 -2.86
C ASP A 657 -1.89 31.29 -2.53
N ASN A 658 -2.35 30.96 -1.33
CA ASN A 658 -3.71 31.24 -0.91
C ASN A 658 -3.97 32.76 -0.73
N ALA A 659 -2.95 33.51 -0.30
CA ALA A 659 -3.09 34.96 -0.06
C ALA A 659 -3.30 35.73 -1.36
N SER A 660 -2.58 35.38 -2.44
CA SER A 660 -2.73 35.97 -3.76
C SER A 660 -3.77 35.25 -4.63
N SER A 661 -4.31 34.12 -4.15
CA SER A 661 -5.20 33.24 -4.91
C SER A 661 -4.60 32.87 -6.28
N THR A 662 -3.34 32.43 -6.29
CA THR A 662 -2.58 32.15 -7.52
C THR A 662 -1.99 30.74 -7.49
N LEU A 663 -2.35 29.94 -8.49
CA LEU A 663 -1.68 28.67 -8.76
C LEU A 663 -0.55 28.90 -9.76
N THR A 664 0.60 28.34 -9.49
CA THR A 664 1.75 28.30 -10.40
C THR A 664 2.13 26.85 -10.70
N ILE A 665 2.17 26.50 -11.98
CA ILE A 665 2.78 25.28 -12.49
C ILE A 665 4.16 25.71 -13.01
N ALA A 666 5.21 25.38 -12.29
CA ALA A 666 6.57 25.78 -12.64
C ALA A 666 7.08 25.02 -13.87
N ALA A 667 8.03 25.59 -14.56
CA ALA A 667 8.79 24.90 -15.60
C ALA A 667 9.38 23.59 -15.06
N ALA A 668 9.29 22.52 -15.84
CA ALA A 668 9.84 21.21 -15.47
C ALA A 668 11.37 21.32 -15.30
N ALA A 669 11.88 20.84 -14.17
CA ALA A 669 13.28 20.89 -13.80
C ALA A 669 13.89 19.48 -13.78
N GLY A 670 15.02 19.28 -14.46
CA GLY A 670 15.68 17.99 -14.55
C GLY A 670 16.03 17.60 -15.99
N ASP A 671 15.88 16.34 -16.36
CA ASP A 671 16.17 15.88 -17.73
C ASP A 671 14.98 16.17 -18.67
N ALA A 672 15.16 17.08 -19.61
CA ALA A 672 14.12 17.51 -20.56
C ALA A 672 13.59 16.37 -21.47
N ARG A 673 14.22 15.20 -21.49
CA ARG A 673 13.76 14.02 -22.26
C ARG A 673 12.69 13.22 -21.53
N VAL A 674 12.47 13.50 -20.27
CA VAL A 674 11.51 12.77 -19.40
C VAL A 674 10.10 13.28 -19.62
N THR A 675 9.91 14.60 -19.61
CA THR A 675 8.60 15.21 -19.79
C THR A 675 8.27 15.42 -21.27
N PRO A 676 7.00 15.33 -21.68
CA PRO A 676 6.59 15.80 -23.01
C PRO A 676 6.99 17.28 -23.22
N GLU A 677 7.42 17.66 -24.43
CA GLU A 677 7.77 19.07 -24.77
C GLU A 677 6.59 20.02 -24.51
N ARG A 678 5.39 19.53 -24.69
CA ARG A 678 4.15 20.27 -24.45
C ARG A 678 3.17 19.37 -23.71
N ARG A 679 2.44 19.96 -22.78
CA ARG A 679 1.43 19.27 -21.98
C ARG A 679 0.13 20.07 -21.93
N THR A 680 -0.99 19.39 -22.03
CA THR A 680 -2.31 19.98 -21.82
C THR A 680 -2.62 19.97 -20.32
N TRP A 681 -2.95 21.15 -19.80
CA TRP A 681 -3.28 21.33 -18.40
C TRP A 681 -4.76 21.69 -18.22
N THR A 682 -5.38 21.01 -17.31
CA THR A 682 -6.68 21.37 -16.72
C THR A 682 -6.45 21.59 -15.23
N VAL A 683 -7.02 22.62 -14.65
CA VAL A 683 -6.96 22.89 -13.21
C VAL A 683 -8.38 22.91 -12.66
N THR A 684 -8.65 22.10 -11.67
CA THR A 684 -9.95 22.01 -11.01
C THR A 684 -9.82 22.42 -9.53
N PHE A 685 -10.38 23.56 -9.18
CA PHE A 685 -10.47 24.03 -7.81
C PHE A 685 -11.75 23.47 -7.17
N ARG A 686 -11.59 22.75 -6.08
CA ARG A 686 -12.69 22.10 -5.34
C ARG A 686 -13.15 22.92 -4.14
N GLY A 687 -14.45 22.93 -3.86
CA GLY A 687 -15.04 23.66 -2.73
C GLY A 687 -15.06 25.17 -2.92
N VAL A 688 -15.13 25.65 -4.17
CA VAL A 688 -15.06 27.07 -4.51
C VAL A 688 -16.33 27.55 -5.21
N ALA A 689 -16.57 28.86 -5.13
CA ALA A 689 -17.62 29.52 -5.91
C ALA A 689 -17.12 29.81 -7.34
N MET A 690 -18.07 30.07 -8.24
CA MET A 690 -17.76 30.56 -9.58
C MET A 690 -17.04 31.90 -9.49
N SER A 691 -15.86 32.01 -10.11
CA SER A 691 -15.00 33.20 -10.05
C SER A 691 -14.41 33.52 -11.42
N GLU A 692 -14.06 34.78 -11.64
CA GLU A 692 -13.27 35.19 -12.82
C GLU A 692 -11.83 34.72 -12.69
N VAL A 693 -11.26 34.21 -13.78
CA VAL A 693 -9.94 33.58 -13.81
C VAL A 693 -9.04 34.25 -14.85
N GLN A 694 -7.78 34.40 -14.54
CA GLN A 694 -6.74 34.78 -15.48
C GLN A 694 -5.74 33.61 -15.65
N ILE A 695 -5.32 33.39 -16.91
CA ILE A 695 -4.23 32.45 -17.24
C ILE A 695 -3.09 33.33 -17.81
N ASP A 696 -1.91 33.25 -17.19
CA ASP A 696 -0.73 34.04 -17.55
C ASP A 696 -1.02 35.56 -17.60
N GLY A 697 -1.92 36.05 -16.74
CA GLY A 697 -2.35 37.44 -16.64
C GLY A 697 -3.46 37.87 -17.60
N GLU A 698 -3.96 36.96 -18.46
CA GLU A 698 -5.06 37.24 -19.38
C GLU A 698 -6.35 36.55 -18.94
N TYR A 699 -7.49 37.26 -19.02
CA TYR A 699 -8.79 36.70 -18.65
C TYR A 699 -9.16 35.50 -19.52
N SER A 700 -9.58 34.39 -18.87
CA SER A 700 -10.02 33.17 -19.53
C SER A 700 -11.52 32.98 -19.41
N SER A 701 -12.18 32.66 -20.55
CA SER A 701 -13.57 32.19 -20.57
C SER A 701 -13.70 30.66 -20.71
N ASP A 702 -12.58 29.93 -20.82
CA ASP A 702 -12.61 28.45 -20.94
C ASP A 702 -12.66 27.80 -19.55
N THR A 703 -13.77 28.06 -18.89
CA THR A 703 -14.07 27.60 -17.55
C THR A 703 -15.43 26.90 -17.51
N SER A 704 -15.60 25.98 -16.58
CA SER A 704 -16.88 25.34 -16.27
C SER A 704 -17.05 25.19 -14.77
N TYR A 705 -18.29 25.28 -14.29
CA TYR A 705 -18.60 25.11 -12.87
C TYR A 705 -19.55 23.94 -12.67
N ASP A 706 -19.18 23.04 -11.80
CA ASP A 706 -20.03 21.95 -11.35
C ASP A 706 -20.56 22.25 -9.95
N LYS A 707 -21.88 22.36 -9.83
CA LYS A 707 -22.55 22.63 -8.56
C LYS A 707 -22.61 21.43 -7.63
N GLU A 708 -22.56 20.22 -8.16
CA GLU A 708 -22.64 19.01 -7.36
C GLU A 708 -21.32 18.78 -6.61
N SER A 709 -20.19 19.01 -7.27
CA SER A 709 -18.86 18.90 -6.67
C SER A 709 -18.27 20.24 -6.20
N LEU A 710 -19.02 21.36 -6.29
CA LEU A 710 -18.57 22.71 -5.95
C LEU A 710 -17.22 23.03 -6.61
N SER A 711 -17.09 22.73 -7.88
CA SER A 711 -15.82 22.78 -8.58
C SER A 711 -15.79 23.75 -9.73
N LEU A 712 -14.74 24.58 -9.76
CA LEU A 712 -14.41 25.43 -10.88
C LEU A 712 -13.26 24.78 -11.67
N THR A 713 -13.56 24.34 -12.87
CA THR A 713 -12.57 23.78 -13.80
C THR A 713 -12.11 24.84 -14.80
N VAL A 714 -10.80 25.02 -14.91
CA VAL A 714 -10.12 25.96 -15.80
C VAL A 714 -9.32 25.16 -16.83
N ARG A 715 -9.68 25.27 -18.12
CA ARG A 715 -8.93 24.64 -19.21
C ARG A 715 -7.80 25.59 -19.64
N VAL A 716 -6.61 25.30 -19.13
CA VAL A 716 -5.40 26.07 -19.44
C VAL A 716 -4.91 25.80 -20.87
N GLY A 717 -5.18 24.59 -21.36
CA GLY A 717 -4.79 24.16 -22.70
C GLY A 717 -3.34 23.69 -22.78
N CYS A 718 -2.84 23.55 -24.02
CA CYS A 718 -1.52 22.98 -24.30
C CYS A 718 -0.42 24.03 -24.12
N LYS A 719 0.47 23.85 -23.16
CA LYS A 719 1.60 24.73 -22.82
C LYS A 719 2.94 24.01 -23.00
N ALA A 720 3.99 24.76 -23.23
CA ALA A 720 5.37 24.25 -23.20
C ALA A 720 5.76 23.92 -21.74
N THR A 721 6.40 22.76 -21.51
CA THR A 721 6.75 22.31 -20.17
C THR A 721 8.00 22.98 -19.59
N ASP A 722 8.76 23.69 -20.41
CA ASP A 722 9.93 24.49 -20.02
C ASP A 722 9.59 25.91 -19.56
N LYS A 723 8.30 26.24 -19.36
CA LYS A 723 7.82 27.54 -18.93
C LYS A 723 6.82 27.46 -17.83
N ASP A 724 6.85 28.45 -16.95
CA ASP A 724 5.84 28.57 -15.90
C ASP A 724 4.46 28.89 -16.52
N VAL A 725 3.44 28.40 -15.88
CA VAL A 725 2.04 28.71 -16.19
C VAL A 725 1.37 29.17 -14.90
N THR A 726 0.61 30.26 -14.96
CA THR A 726 -0.10 30.80 -13.81
C THR A 726 -1.61 30.80 -14.05
N VAL A 727 -2.37 30.39 -13.01
CA VAL A 727 -3.83 30.54 -12.94
C VAL A 727 -4.13 31.39 -11.73
N SER A 728 -4.73 32.57 -11.91
CA SER A 728 -4.96 33.52 -10.81
C SER A 728 -6.38 34.06 -10.81
N PHE A 729 -6.80 34.51 -9.64
CA PHE A 729 -8.12 35.07 -9.37
C PHE A 729 -7.98 36.55 -9.04
N PRO A 730 -8.21 37.47 -9.98
CA PRO A 730 -7.92 38.89 -9.81
C PRO A 730 -8.75 39.57 -8.69
N HIS A 731 -9.87 38.97 -8.31
CA HIS A 731 -10.73 39.45 -7.22
C HIS A 731 -10.66 38.58 -5.96
N GLY A 732 -9.68 37.64 -5.91
CA GLY A 732 -9.57 36.60 -4.89
C GLY A 732 -10.43 35.40 -5.22
N LEU A 733 -10.09 34.24 -4.65
CA LEU A 733 -10.83 33.00 -4.76
C LEU A 733 -11.82 32.92 -3.57
N GLU A 734 -13.12 32.82 -3.87
CA GLU A 734 -14.15 32.58 -2.85
C GLU A 734 -14.39 31.09 -2.67
N LEU A 735 -14.41 30.66 -1.40
CA LEU A 735 -14.86 29.30 -1.05
C LEU A 735 -16.38 29.20 -1.25
N ALA A 736 -16.88 28.08 -1.73
CA ALA A 736 -18.32 27.87 -1.93
C ALA A 736 -19.07 27.89 -0.60
N ALA A 737 -20.28 28.41 -0.62
CA ALA A 737 -21.22 28.21 0.47
C ALA A 737 -21.62 26.73 0.53
N ASP A 738 -21.66 26.17 1.73
CA ASP A 738 -22.08 24.79 1.92
C ASP A 738 -23.56 24.61 1.54
N PRO A 739 -23.93 23.71 0.61
CA PRO A 739 -25.30 23.50 0.18
C PRO A 739 -26.09 22.62 1.16
N VAL A 740 -26.13 23.00 2.44
CA VAL A 740 -26.77 22.24 3.55
C VAL A 740 -28.19 21.82 3.19
N SER A 741 -28.99 22.73 2.64
CA SER A 741 -30.39 22.44 2.30
C SER A 741 -30.53 21.39 1.21
N ASP A 742 -29.69 21.46 0.18
CA ASP A 742 -29.74 20.54 -0.95
C ASP A 742 -29.24 19.16 -0.51
N ASP A 743 -28.19 19.10 0.30
CA ASP A 743 -27.63 17.83 0.79
C ASP A 743 -28.57 17.12 1.76
N VAL A 744 -29.24 17.86 2.69
CA VAL A 744 -30.26 17.26 3.57
C VAL A 744 -31.47 16.82 2.75
N PHE A 745 -31.87 17.61 1.75
CA PHE A 745 -32.96 17.20 0.85
C PHE A 745 -32.60 15.89 0.13
N ALA A 746 -31.40 15.75 -0.39
CA ALA A 746 -30.95 14.54 -1.06
C ALA A 746 -30.96 13.33 -0.11
N ILE A 747 -30.48 13.49 1.15
CA ILE A 747 -30.55 12.44 2.16
C ILE A 747 -31.99 12.01 2.42
N CYS A 748 -32.90 12.97 2.64
CA CYS A 748 -34.31 12.69 2.88
C CYS A 748 -34.98 12.07 1.65
N ASN A 749 -34.62 12.50 0.43
CA ASN A 749 -35.17 11.95 -0.81
C ASN A 749 -34.84 10.46 -0.98
N ASP A 750 -33.61 10.08 -0.72
CA ASP A 750 -33.13 8.70 -0.83
C ASP A 750 -33.70 7.81 0.29
N ALA A 751 -33.90 8.38 1.49
CA ALA A 751 -34.31 7.64 2.67
C ALA A 751 -35.64 6.87 2.47
N GLN A 752 -35.69 5.64 2.99
CA GLN A 752 -36.89 4.78 2.97
C GLN A 752 -37.72 4.99 4.27
N ILE A 753 -38.29 6.19 4.41
CA ILE A 753 -39.11 6.62 5.54
C ILE A 753 -40.42 7.25 5.05
N ALA A 754 -41.41 7.42 5.92
CA ALA A 754 -42.69 7.99 5.57
C ALA A 754 -42.56 9.43 4.99
N TYR A 755 -43.30 9.73 3.92
CA TYR A 755 -43.28 11.06 3.31
C TYR A 755 -43.53 12.22 4.31
N PRO A 756 -44.49 12.11 5.27
CA PRO A 756 -44.67 13.16 6.25
C PRO A 756 -43.45 13.43 7.13
N LEU A 757 -42.60 12.41 7.39
CA LEU A 757 -41.32 12.63 8.10
C LEU A 757 -40.31 13.36 7.23
N LYS A 758 -40.25 13.07 5.93
CA LYS A 758 -39.40 13.80 4.98
C LYS A 758 -39.80 15.27 4.90
N GLU A 759 -41.12 15.53 4.79
CA GLU A 759 -41.68 16.88 4.73
C GLU A 759 -41.40 17.65 6.02
N ALA A 760 -41.61 17.02 7.20
CA ALA A 760 -41.34 17.63 8.47
C ALA A 760 -39.84 17.90 8.70
N ALA A 761 -38.95 17.00 8.28
CA ALA A 761 -37.53 17.21 8.36
C ALA A 761 -37.06 18.38 7.46
N ASN A 762 -37.55 18.45 6.24
CA ASN A 762 -37.27 19.56 5.33
C ASN A 762 -37.83 20.90 5.86
N ALA A 763 -39.03 20.91 6.43
CA ALA A 763 -39.60 22.11 7.05
C ALA A 763 -38.80 22.59 8.28
N ALA A 764 -38.37 21.67 9.15
CA ALA A 764 -37.52 21.99 10.29
C ALA A 764 -36.17 22.60 9.86
N LEU A 765 -35.60 22.10 8.76
CA LEU A 765 -34.39 22.66 8.20
C LEU A 765 -34.58 24.06 7.62
N GLN A 766 -35.67 24.29 6.89
CA GLN A 766 -36.02 25.63 6.36
C GLN A 766 -36.25 26.65 7.47
N GLU A 767 -36.84 26.24 8.61
CA GLU A 767 -37.12 27.12 9.74
C GLU A 767 -35.89 27.43 10.60
N HIS A 768 -35.04 26.44 10.82
CA HIS A 768 -33.94 26.49 11.81
C HIS A 768 -32.53 26.45 11.20
N GLY A 769 -32.40 26.17 9.90
CA GLY A 769 -31.10 26.04 9.21
C GLY A 769 -30.22 24.97 9.87
N THR A 770 -28.94 25.25 10.05
CA THR A 770 -27.97 24.35 10.70
C THR A 770 -28.32 24.05 12.18
N ARG A 771 -29.26 24.77 12.79
CA ARG A 771 -29.74 24.52 14.17
C ARG A 771 -30.95 23.58 14.24
N ALA A 772 -31.33 22.94 13.14
CA ALA A 772 -32.49 22.06 13.04
C ALA A 772 -32.39 20.77 13.88
N LEU A 773 -31.18 20.33 14.27
CA LEU A 773 -30.96 19.05 14.91
C LEU A 773 -31.86 18.73 16.12
N PRO A 774 -32.08 19.63 17.08
CA PRO A 774 -33.00 19.35 18.20
C PRO A 774 -34.45 19.10 17.75
N SER A 775 -34.92 19.82 16.73
CA SER A 775 -36.23 19.60 16.14
C SER A 775 -36.31 18.26 15.42
N LEU A 776 -35.28 17.91 14.64
CA LEU A 776 -35.21 16.65 13.92
C LEU A 776 -35.23 15.43 14.86
N LYS A 777 -34.55 15.51 16.01
CA LYS A 777 -34.53 14.45 17.04
C LYS A 777 -35.90 14.17 17.68
N THR A 778 -36.86 15.05 17.52
CA THR A 778 -38.19 14.93 18.11
C THR A 778 -39.30 14.68 17.08
N LEU A 779 -38.94 14.57 15.80
CA LEU A 779 -39.89 14.32 14.73
C LEU A 779 -40.46 12.91 14.82
N PHE A 780 -41.77 12.81 14.71
CA PHE A 780 -42.49 11.55 14.56
C PHE A 780 -43.72 11.74 13.67
N TYR A 781 -44.17 10.67 13.07
CA TYR A 781 -45.41 10.58 12.32
C TYR A 781 -46.33 9.52 12.92
N GLU A 782 -47.59 9.81 13.10
CA GLU A 782 -48.60 8.86 13.57
C GLU A 782 -49.60 8.57 12.43
N SER A 783 -49.81 7.30 12.13
CA SER A 783 -50.83 6.82 11.21
C SER A 783 -51.77 5.84 11.92
N LYS A 784 -52.99 5.73 11.41
CA LYS A 784 -53.98 4.76 11.92
C LYS A 784 -54.12 3.65 10.90
N ASP A 785 -54.04 2.39 11.34
CA ASP A 785 -54.34 1.25 10.50
C ASP A 785 -55.88 1.09 10.30
N GLN A 786 -56.28 0.14 9.46
CA GLN A 786 -57.70 -0.14 9.16
C GLN A 786 -58.50 -0.61 10.41
N ASN A 787 -57.84 -1.06 11.46
CA ASN A 787 -58.42 -1.57 12.70
C ASN A 787 -58.40 -0.50 13.82
N GLY A 788 -57.93 0.73 13.53
CA GLY A 788 -57.81 1.80 14.48
C GLY A 788 -56.56 1.79 15.35
N GLY A 789 -55.61 0.87 15.06
CA GLY A 789 -54.33 0.85 15.74
C GLY A 789 -53.46 2.06 15.33
N ILE A 790 -52.80 2.68 16.30
CA ILE A 790 -51.88 3.81 16.08
C ILE A 790 -50.48 3.25 15.82
N HIS A 791 -49.94 3.57 14.67
CA HIS A 791 -48.54 3.33 14.31
C HIS A 791 -47.80 4.65 14.42
N ARG A 792 -46.75 4.68 15.24
CA ARG A 792 -45.85 5.80 15.38
C ARG A 792 -44.52 5.47 14.75
N GLU A 793 -44.05 6.29 13.85
CA GLU A 793 -42.77 6.22 13.21
C GLU A 793 -41.94 7.46 13.56
N GLU A 794 -40.72 7.27 13.99
CA GLU A 794 -39.75 8.34 14.31
C GLU A 794 -38.74 8.43 13.18
N LEU A 795 -38.02 9.57 13.09
CA LEU A 795 -36.94 9.71 12.13
C LEU A 795 -35.86 8.65 12.43
N SER A 796 -35.51 7.83 11.42
CA SER A 796 -34.54 6.76 11.59
C SER A 796 -33.20 7.29 12.13
N PRO A 797 -32.57 6.61 13.12
CA PRO A 797 -31.26 7.01 13.64
C PRO A 797 -30.19 7.18 12.58
N SER A 798 -30.22 6.35 11.53
CA SER A 798 -29.27 6.42 10.41
C SER A 798 -29.51 7.67 9.54
N VAL A 799 -30.76 8.00 9.23
CA VAL A 799 -31.14 9.24 8.52
C VAL A 799 -30.76 10.46 9.36
N LEU A 800 -31.06 10.43 10.65
CA LEU A 800 -30.69 11.50 11.56
C LEU A 800 -29.20 11.73 11.62
N SER A 801 -28.40 10.64 11.73
CA SER A 801 -26.93 10.71 11.76
C SER A 801 -26.34 11.18 10.42
N ALA A 802 -26.93 10.81 9.29
CA ALA A 802 -26.51 11.32 7.98
C ALA A 802 -26.78 12.82 7.83
N VAL A 803 -27.93 13.30 8.36
CA VAL A 803 -28.25 14.74 8.40
C VAL A 803 -27.32 15.46 9.39
N GLU A 804 -27.01 14.85 10.53
CA GLU A 804 -26.09 15.41 11.54
C GLU A 804 -24.69 15.67 10.95
N GLU A 805 -24.14 14.78 10.11
CA GLU A 805 -22.90 15.01 9.36
C GLU A 805 -22.98 16.33 8.57
N VAL A 806 -24.08 16.55 7.83
CA VAL A 806 -24.26 17.76 7.02
C VAL A 806 -24.35 19.02 7.87
N LEU A 807 -25.03 18.95 9.00
CA LEU A 807 -25.25 20.12 9.88
C LEU A 807 -23.98 20.55 10.64
N PHE A 808 -23.02 19.65 10.85
CA PHE A 808 -21.82 19.91 11.66
C PHE A 808 -20.54 20.12 10.86
N ARG A 809 -20.53 19.93 9.55
CA ARG A 809 -19.30 20.02 8.76
C ARG A 809 -18.81 21.46 8.53
N CYS A 810 -19.67 22.50 8.79
CA CYS A 810 -19.33 23.93 8.64
C CYS A 810 -19.64 24.75 9.89
#